data_df25d04b92111e31c197901fa9904c93
#
_entry.id   df25d04b92111e31c197901fa9904c93
#
_cell.length_a   1.000
_cell.length_b   1.000
_cell.length_c   1.000
_cell.angle_alpha   90.00
_cell.angle_beta   90.00
_cell.angle_gamma   90.00
#
_symmetry.space_group_name_H-M   'P 1'
#
loop_
_entity.id
_entity.type
_entity.pdbx_description
1 polymer ?
#
loop_
_entity_poly.entity_id
_entity_poly.type
_entity_poly.pdbx_seq_one_letter_code
_entity_poly.pdbx_strand_id
1 'polypeptide(L)'
;MSDFPFRATILIPIYNVEKYLDGCINSLKEQTEPFGNMEILLINDGSRDGSADICRRWADEYENIHFYSKENEGLSKTRNFGLRHAQGKYIFFLDSDDTLAPDTVKSVVDYFDTVYNEVDLVTYRITQYFKNAPPVYHFRYRTLTHTGVYDLDDPKNRFITQTNVNICVKNDKNNGIFFDESPNFRHEDEKYCCDILRRKMKIGFCQKGEYRYNRGNENSIVSTVFSPYYIFETSMAFYEELFNSFGGRVPPYFQGIVFNDLRWKLKEDKLLPYHYSPEEFARANRRIDALLEQMDEDTIILHPSVNEYHIHYWLSRKPNCHPTVIADDGKLSIAADGRKIFSASSFPLMMRKIFVENGKARLLSFVKSPVFSHLGRGEWKVIASVDGEKRELETFTSVFSAQDSAVNVVDFPAFFCEFPADGRHEIKFFISIRGKEYPTNLLAEPTAVFSRKIRMYVRNGVMFTLNGRTLVSRSVDENEKYRAEREQSKNFKGNVKKLRNAAIEYRREHKVELYYDLHTVDFDNGYYQFKNDIKHSDGVERYYIYSREYKNIDELFTKDEQAHLVKFGSEKHKLLYLSARVIFTAFYGVTPVSPFGSAAGEVPYADLLDFKTVYLQHGVLHASLRSQNSVERCRADKIVISAPFEKQNYMTNYHYPEDNLIPTGMARYDHIDRSKKAKNRILFAPSWRKYLTQEINSSKWELIDSKLKSSDYFRNFSRFLESEELHELLEKTDTYLDVKLHPIIADAEGLFDIKSPRVVMAGAHVDIEDYKMFITDFSSFVFDFAYLCRPVLYFVSDYGQFKAGMNHYRELDLPFEKAFGPLVLDPDGAVEKIKKAAENGFDPEPIYAERMKNFYYPLENCAEALYNEVSSWDYL
;
A
#
# COMPACT_ATOMS: atom_id res chain seq x y z
N MET A 1 -11.08 -1.53 -58.33
CA MET A 1 -10.55 -2.60 -57.44
C MET A 1 -9.77 -1.85 -56.36
N SER A 2 -9.89 -2.23 -55.10
CA SER A 2 -9.10 -1.58 -54.06
C SER A 2 -7.60 -1.88 -54.30
N ASP A 3 -6.71 -0.91 -54.13
CA ASP A 3 -5.25 -1.10 -54.25
C ASP A 3 -4.67 -2.04 -53.19
N PHE A 4 -5.52 -2.56 -52.30
CA PHE A 4 -5.17 -3.43 -51.20
C PHE A 4 -5.87 -4.78 -51.31
N PRO A 5 -5.14 -5.93 -51.10
CA PRO A 5 -5.72 -7.28 -51.14
C PRO A 5 -6.65 -7.58 -49.96
N PHE A 6 -6.46 -6.91 -48.80
CA PHE A 6 -7.30 -7.06 -47.62
C PHE A 6 -7.85 -5.72 -47.13
N ARG A 7 -9.04 -5.74 -46.50
CA ARG A 7 -9.60 -4.54 -45.89
C ARG A 7 -8.80 -4.14 -44.63
N ALA A 8 -8.35 -5.11 -43.86
CA ALA A 8 -7.57 -4.87 -42.64
C ALA A 8 -6.46 -5.91 -42.49
N THR A 9 -5.34 -5.48 -41.91
CA THR A 9 -4.33 -6.36 -41.31
C THR A 9 -4.46 -6.30 -39.81
N ILE A 10 -4.49 -7.45 -39.14
CA ILE A 10 -4.44 -7.57 -37.69
C ILE A 10 -3.04 -8.05 -37.33
N LEU A 11 -2.27 -7.22 -36.66
CA LEU A 11 -0.88 -7.45 -36.27
C LEU A 11 -0.83 -7.97 -34.85
N ILE A 12 -0.32 -9.19 -34.66
CA ILE A 12 -0.25 -9.90 -33.38
C ILE A 12 1.20 -10.23 -33.04
N PRO A 13 1.84 -9.50 -32.14
CA PRO A 13 3.15 -9.85 -31.58
C PRO A 13 2.99 -10.99 -30.59
N ILE A 14 3.89 -11.99 -30.64
CA ILE A 14 3.75 -13.23 -29.88
C ILE A 14 5.07 -13.52 -29.16
N TYR A 15 4.97 -13.70 -27.81
CA TYR A 15 6.10 -14.13 -26.99
C TYR A 15 5.62 -14.82 -25.72
N ASN A 16 5.79 -16.16 -25.64
CA ASN A 16 5.44 -17.02 -24.48
C ASN A 16 3.98 -16.84 -23.98
N VAL A 17 3.02 -17.08 -24.90
CA VAL A 17 1.57 -16.86 -24.66
C VAL A 17 0.68 -18.03 -25.07
N GLU A 18 1.22 -19.25 -25.08
CA GLU A 18 0.52 -20.46 -25.52
C GLU A 18 -0.89 -20.63 -24.92
N LYS A 19 -1.10 -20.17 -23.66
CA LYS A 19 -2.37 -20.30 -22.94
C LYS A 19 -3.48 -19.40 -23.46
N TYR A 20 -3.14 -18.30 -24.14
CA TYR A 20 -4.09 -17.26 -24.54
C TYR A 20 -4.29 -17.19 -26.06
N LEU A 21 -3.30 -17.65 -26.81
CA LEU A 21 -3.19 -17.41 -28.25
C LEU A 21 -4.37 -17.97 -29.06
N ASP A 22 -4.88 -19.15 -28.75
CA ASP A 22 -6.07 -19.71 -29.40
C ASP A 22 -7.31 -18.84 -29.16
N GLY A 23 -7.48 -18.31 -27.96
CA GLY A 23 -8.57 -17.37 -27.62
C GLY A 23 -8.47 -16.05 -28.38
N CYS A 24 -7.26 -15.51 -28.52
CA CYS A 24 -6.97 -14.32 -29.30
C CYS A 24 -7.38 -14.51 -30.77
N ILE A 25 -6.86 -15.55 -31.44
CA ILE A 25 -7.12 -15.79 -32.85
C ILE A 25 -8.60 -16.17 -33.11
N ASN A 26 -9.23 -16.95 -32.23
CA ASN A 26 -10.65 -17.26 -32.34
C ASN A 26 -11.53 -16.00 -32.29
N SER A 27 -11.15 -14.97 -31.49
CA SER A 27 -11.88 -13.72 -31.44
C SER A 27 -11.88 -12.96 -32.77
N LEU A 28 -10.90 -13.22 -33.65
CA LEU A 28 -10.84 -12.69 -35.02
C LEU A 28 -11.71 -13.51 -35.98
N LYS A 29 -11.79 -14.81 -35.78
CA LYS A 29 -12.67 -15.70 -36.56
C LYS A 29 -14.14 -15.40 -36.29
N GLU A 30 -14.48 -14.95 -35.09
CA GLU A 30 -15.82 -14.55 -34.67
C GLU A 30 -16.22 -13.12 -35.10
N GLN A 31 -15.36 -12.39 -35.81
CA GLN A 31 -15.68 -11.04 -36.26
C GLN A 31 -16.81 -11.06 -37.34
N THR A 32 -17.64 -10.02 -37.29
CA THR A 32 -18.67 -9.78 -38.34
C THR A 32 -18.08 -9.30 -39.68
N GLU A 33 -16.85 -8.86 -39.70
CA GLU A 33 -16.08 -8.70 -40.97
C GLU A 33 -15.75 -10.13 -41.49
N PRO A 34 -15.98 -10.40 -42.79
CA PRO A 34 -15.60 -11.69 -43.35
C PRO A 34 -14.14 -12.04 -43.09
N PHE A 35 -13.87 -13.22 -42.58
CA PHE A 35 -12.54 -13.64 -42.10
C PHE A 35 -11.48 -13.53 -43.22
N GLY A 36 -11.80 -13.87 -44.47
CA GLY A 36 -10.93 -13.75 -45.63
C GLY A 36 -10.62 -12.31 -46.06
N ASN A 37 -11.37 -11.31 -45.57
CA ASN A 37 -11.08 -9.90 -45.81
C ASN A 37 -10.02 -9.31 -44.86
N MET A 38 -9.63 -10.10 -43.83
CA MET A 38 -8.64 -9.74 -42.83
C MET A 38 -7.35 -10.51 -43.05
N GLU A 39 -6.25 -9.85 -43.20
CA GLU A 39 -4.92 -10.42 -43.09
C GLU A 39 -4.55 -10.51 -41.61
N ILE A 40 -4.06 -11.66 -41.14
CA ILE A 40 -3.61 -11.87 -39.77
C ILE A 40 -2.13 -12.17 -39.80
N LEU A 41 -1.33 -11.29 -39.16
CA LEU A 41 0.11 -11.43 -39.06
C LEU A 41 0.45 -11.96 -37.66
N LEU A 42 0.81 -13.24 -37.56
CA LEU A 42 1.31 -13.89 -36.34
C LEU A 42 2.85 -13.76 -36.33
N ILE A 43 3.39 -12.93 -35.45
CA ILE A 43 4.83 -12.61 -35.45
C ILE A 43 5.42 -13.11 -34.12
N ASN A 44 6.03 -14.29 -34.17
CA ASN A 44 6.68 -14.91 -33.04
C ASN A 44 8.07 -14.30 -32.82
N ASP A 45 8.25 -13.69 -31.65
CA ASP A 45 9.49 -13.04 -31.19
C ASP A 45 10.34 -14.00 -30.34
N GLY A 46 10.60 -15.22 -30.87
CA GLY A 46 11.46 -16.18 -30.20
C GLY A 46 10.87 -16.81 -28.94
N SER A 47 9.58 -17.20 -28.97
CA SER A 47 8.94 -17.91 -27.87
C SER A 47 9.61 -19.25 -27.57
N ARG A 48 9.61 -19.63 -26.30
CA ARG A 48 10.20 -20.90 -25.80
C ARG A 48 9.15 -21.93 -25.37
N ASP A 49 7.87 -21.53 -25.38
CA ASP A 49 6.71 -22.38 -25.12
C ASP A 49 6.04 -22.88 -26.42
N GLY A 50 4.86 -23.48 -26.34
CA GLY A 50 4.09 -23.97 -27.51
C GLY A 50 3.51 -22.91 -28.45
N SER A 51 3.78 -21.61 -28.22
CA SER A 51 3.20 -20.53 -29.03
C SER A 51 3.51 -20.64 -30.52
N ALA A 52 4.75 -21.01 -30.90
CA ALA A 52 5.15 -21.13 -32.30
C ALA A 52 4.41 -22.28 -33.03
N ASP A 53 4.12 -23.38 -32.33
CA ASP A 53 3.40 -24.51 -32.92
C ASP A 53 1.92 -24.19 -33.13
N ILE A 54 1.33 -23.45 -32.20
CA ILE A 54 -0.04 -22.93 -32.34
C ILE A 54 -0.13 -22.02 -33.57
N CYS A 55 0.84 -21.11 -33.74
CA CYS A 55 0.88 -20.21 -34.90
C CYS A 55 0.97 -20.98 -36.24
N ARG A 56 1.84 -22.02 -36.33
CA ARG A 56 1.95 -22.83 -37.56
C ARG A 56 0.63 -23.52 -37.86
N ARG A 57 0.01 -24.14 -36.89
CA ARG A 57 -1.28 -24.79 -37.05
C ARG A 57 -2.33 -23.86 -37.65
N TRP A 58 -2.44 -22.63 -37.13
CA TRP A 58 -3.37 -21.63 -37.64
C TRP A 58 -3.03 -21.15 -39.06
N ALA A 59 -1.74 -20.93 -39.36
CA ALA A 59 -1.30 -20.52 -40.67
C ALA A 59 -1.45 -21.63 -41.73
N ASP A 60 -1.30 -22.89 -41.36
CA ASP A 60 -1.52 -24.04 -42.23
C ASP A 60 -3.01 -24.26 -42.53
N GLU A 61 -3.90 -23.83 -41.65
CA GLU A 61 -5.35 -24.01 -41.80
C GLU A 61 -6.00 -22.85 -42.63
N TYR A 62 -5.42 -21.62 -42.55
CA TYR A 62 -6.06 -20.46 -43.19
C TYR A 62 -5.07 -19.63 -44.04
N GLU A 63 -5.38 -19.43 -45.31
CA GLU A 63 -4.54 -18.71 -46.30
C GLU A 63 -4.32 -17.24 -45.96
N ASN A 64 -5.23 -16.63 -45.21
CA ASN A 64 -5.14 -15.23 -44.76
C ASN A 64 -4.37 -15.02 -43.46
N ILE A 65 -3.84 -16.10 -42.88
CA ILE A 65 -2.97 -16.04 -41.68
C ILE A 65 -1.52 -16.28 -42.13
N HIS A 66 -0.68 -15.30 -41.86
CA HIS A 66 0.74 -15.39 -42.19
C HIS A 66 1.56 -15.49 -40.89
N PHE A 67 2.37 -16.54 -40.78
CA PHE A 67 3.23 -16.78 -39.64
C PHE A 67 4.68 -16.43 -39.94
N TYR A 68 5.26 -15.60 -39.08
CA TYR A 68 6.67 -15.23 -39.11
C TYR A 68 7.31 -15.59 -37.77
N SER A 69 8.52 -16.12 -37.81
CA SER A 69 9.29 -16.42 -36.59
C SER A 69 10.68 -15.83 -36.68
N LYS A 70 11.10 -15.12 -35.67
CA LYS A 70 12.41 -14.48 -35.57
C LYS A 70 13.00 -14.64 -34.18
N GLU A 71 14.28 -14.31 -34.02
CA GLU A 71 14.88 -14.21 -32.69
C GLU A 71 14.22 -13.08 -31.87
N ASN A 72 14.27 -13.20 -30.54
CA ASN A 72 13.69 -12.19 -29.66
C ASN A 72 14.42 -10.86 -29.76
N GLU A 73 13.74 -9.85 -30.26
CA GLU A 73 14.23 -8.48 -30.40
C GLU A 73 13.37 -7.45 -29.68
N GLY A 74 12.27 -7.89 -29.06
CA GLY A 74 11.33 -7.06 -28.31
C GLY A 74 10.13 -6.56 -29.11
N LEU A 75 9.14 -6.05 -28.36
CA LEU A 75 7.80 -5.73 -28.83
C LEU A 75 7.78 -4.71 -29.96
N SER A 76 8.51 -3.59 -29.81
CA SER A 76 8.56 -2.51 -30.84
C SER A 76 9.09 -3.03 -32.18
N LYS A 77 10.19 -3.77 -32.20
CA LYS A 77 10.75 -4.34 -33.43
C LYS A 77 9.80 -5.36 -34.06
N THR A 78 9.11 -6.12 -33.23
CA THR A 78 8.11 -7.11 -33.69
C THR A 78 6.90 -6.42 -34.34
N ARG A 79 6.38 -5.36 -33.73
CA ARG A 79 5.31 -4.54 -34.36
C ARG A 79 5.80 -3.86 -35.64
N ASN A 80 7.02 -3.33 -35.66
CA ASN A 80 7.61 -2.71 -36.86
C ASN A 80 7.82 -3.69 -37.99
N PHE A 81 8.20 -4.94 -37.67
CA PHE A 81 8.26 -6.01 -38.66
C PHE A 81 6.88 -6.23 -39.29
N GLY A 82 5.83 -6.30 -38.51
CA GLY A 82 4.46 -6.45 -39.00
C GLY A 82 3.99 -5.26 -39.83
N LEU A 83 4.30 -4.02 -39.45
CA LEU A 83 3.99 -2.82 -40.23
C LEU A 83 4.59 -2.86 -41.64
N ARG A 84 5.81 -3.38 -41.79
CA ARG A 84 6.48 -3.54 -43.09
C ARG A 84 5.81 -4.60 -44.00
N HIS A 85 5.19 -5.61 -43.38
CA HIS A 85 4.59 -6.76 -44.08
C HIS A 85 3.08 -6.61 -44.34
N ALA A 86 2.42 -5.71 -43.60
CA ALA A 86 0.98 -5.51 -43.71
C ALA A 86 0.52 -5.17 -45.14
N GLN A 87 -0.54 -5.85 -45.62
CA GLN A 87 -1.10 -5.70 -46.96
C GLN A 87 -2.55 -5.15 -46.95
N GLY A 88 -3.19 -5.10 -45.78
CA GLY A 88 -4.52 -4.55 -45.63
C GLY A 88 -4.55 -3.01 -45.79
N LYS A 89 -5.70 -2.46 -46.16
CA LYS A 89 -5.92 -1.00 -46.25
C LYS A 89 -5.72 -0.31 -44.88
N TYR A 90 -6.11 -1.00 -43.82
CA TYR A 90 -6.01 -0.55 -42.45
C TYR A 90 -5.21 -1.56 -41.60
N ILE A 91 -4.57 -1.07 -40.54
CA ILE A 91 -3.82 -1.91 -39.63
C ILE A 91 -4.39 -1.78 -38.21
N PHE A 92 -4.72 -2.91 -37.60
CA PHE A 92 -5.08 -3.07 -36.21
C PHE A 92 -3.91 -3.71 -35.46
N PHE A 93 -3.78 -3.38 -34.18
CA PHE A 93 -2.86 -4.03 -33.27
C PHE A 93 -3.66 -4.82 -32.24
N LEU A 94 -3.25 -6.06 -31.98
CA LEU A 94 -3.88 -6.92 -31.00
C LEU A 94 -2.79 -7.69 -30.24
N ASP A 95 -2.67 -7.45 -28.93
CA ASP A 95 -1.74 -8.21 -28.12
C ASP A 95 -2.25 -9.64 -27.96
N SER A 96 -1.34 -10.61 -27.97
CA SER A 96 -1.65 -12.04 -28.11
C SER A 96 -2.35 -12.68 -26.92
N ASP A 97 -2.46 -11.96 -25.79
CA ASP A 97 -3.23 -12.37 -24.60
C ASP A 97 -4.59 -11.68 -24.46
N ASP A 98 -4.95 -10.82 -25.46
CA ASP A 98 -6.19 -10.04 -25.51
C ASP A 98 -7.15 -10.54 -26.59
N THR A 99 -8.34 -9.93 -26.68
CA THR A 99 -9.36 -10.28 -27.68
C THR A 99 -10.09 -9.04 -28.19
N LEU A 100 -10.74 -9.16 -29.36
CA LEU A 100 -11.67 -8.15 -29.89
C LEU A 100 -13.13 -8.61 -29.73
N ALA A 101 -14.03 -7.66 -29.50
CA ALA A 101 -15.47 -7.94 -29.58
C ALA A 101 -15.91 -8.21 -31.03
N PRO A 102 -16.97 -9.01 -31.30
CA PRO A 102 -17.31 -9.49 -32.63
C PRO A 102 -17.52 -8.43 -33.69
N ASP A 103 -18.04 -7.25 -33.33
CA ASP A 103 -18.34 -6.18 -34.31
C ASP A 103 -17.17 -5.18 -34.51
N THR A 104 -16.01 -5.42 -33.90
CA THR A 104 -14.94 -4.42 -33.79
C THR A 104 -14.37 -4.09 -35.17
N VAL A 105 -13.82 -5.09 -35.89
CA VAL A 105 -13.11 -4.83 -37.14
C VAL A 105 -14.03 -4.16 -38.17
N LYS A 106 -15.21 -4.78 -38.39
CA LYS A 106 -16.18 -4.23 -39.35
C LYS A 106 -16.60 -2.79 -39.03
N SER A 107 -17.04 -2.56 -37.78
CA SER A 107 -17.54 -1.23 -37.38
C SER A 107 -16.48 -0.14 -37.45
N VAL A 108 -15.24 -0.48 -37.10
CA VAL A 108 -14.13 0.48 -37.15
C VAL A 108 -13.71 0.78 -38.57
N VAL A 109 -13.59 -0.24 -39.42
CA VAL A 109 -13.22 -0.06 -40.85
C VAL A 109 -14.30 0.71 -41.61
N ASP A 110 -15.58 0.32 -41.48
CA ASP A 110 -16.70 1.01 -42.12
C ASP A 110 -16.75 2.49 -41.71
N TYR A 111 -16.54 2.80 -40.43
CA TYR A 111 -16.46 4.18 -39.95
C TYR A 111 -15.22 4.89 -40.50
N PHE A 112 -14.05 4.23 -40.47
CA PHE A 112 -12.82 4.85 -40.98
C PHE A 112 -12.93 5.21 -42.46
N ASP A 113 -13.59 4.39 -43.28
CA ASP A 113 -13.87 4.69 -44.70
C ASP A 113 -14.65 6.01 -44.84
N THR A 114 -15.56 6.34 -43.93
CA THR A 114 -16.34 7.60 -43.98
C THR A 114 -15.50 8.84 -43.67
N VAL A 115 -14.43 8.70 -42.86
CA VAL A 115 -13.58 9.80 -42.40
C VAL A 115 -12.14 9.69 -42.90
N TYR A 116 -11.92 8.88 -43.94
CA TYR A 116 -10.57 8.53 -44.43
C TYR A 116 -9.67 9.74 -44.68
N ASN A 117 -10.19 10.81 -45.27
CA ASN A 117 -9.39 12.00 -45.54
C ASN A 117 -9.18 12.91 -44.30
N GLU A 118 -10.00 12.76 -43.27
CA GLU A 118 -9.98 13.64 -42.10
C GLU A 118 -9.00 13.18 -41.04
N VAL A 119 -8.85 11.86 -40.84
CA VAL A 119 -8.02 11.27 -39.77
C VAL A 119 -7.06 10.24 -40.31
N ASP A 120 -5.95 10.00 -39.63
CA ASP A 120 -5.00 8.93 -39.93
C ASP A 120 -5.06 7.79 -38.90
N LEU A 121 -5.82 8.00 -37.79
CA LEU A 121 -6.02 7.06 -36.74
C LEU A 121 -7.47 7.09 -36.23
N VAL A 122 -8.06 5.93 -36.07
CA VAL A 122 -9.36 5.72 -35.41
C VAL A 122 -9.13 4.87 -34.16
N THR A 123 -9.52 5.38 -33.01
CA THR A 123 -9.55 4.61 -31.74
C THR A 123 -10.93 4.04 -31.48
N TYR A 124 -11.00 3.02 -30.67
CA TYR A 124 -12.23 2.37 -30.25
C TYR A 124 -12.14 1.99 -28.75
N ARG A 125 -13.22 1.48 -28.17
CA ARG A 125 -13.24 1.22 -26.72
C ARG A 125 -12.17 0.20 -26.30
N ILE A 126 -11.59 0.42 -25.12
CA ILE A 126 -10.81 -0.57 -24.38
C ILE A 126 -11.49 -0.83 -23.05
N THR A 127 -11.74 -2.10 -22.76
CA THR A 127 -12.39 -2.57 -21.54
C THR A 127 -11.45 -3.52 -20.83
N GLN A 128 -11.15 -3.27 -19.56
CA GLN A 128 -10.29 -4.14 -18.77
C GLN A 128 -11.10 -5.23 -18.08
N TYR A 129 -10.74 -6.49 -18.32
CA TYR A 129 -11.38 -7.67 -17.75
C TYR A 129 -10.51 -8.30 -16.68
N PHE A 130 -11.07 -8.48 -15.50
CA PHE A 130 -10.42 -9.08 -14.34
C PHE A 130 -11.07 -10.45 -14.04
N LYS A 131 -10.28 -11.42 -13.55
CA LYS A 131 -10.77 -12.78 -13.25
C LYS A 131 -11.92 -12.79 -12.24
N ASN A 132 -11.93 -11.88 -11.25
CA ASN A 132 -12.86 -11.89 -10.13
C ASN A 132 -13.48 -10.51 -9.82
N ALA A 133 -13.50 -9.59 -10.79
CA ALA A 133 -14.07 -8.27 -10.62
C ALA A 133 -14.83 -7.82 -11.88
N PRO A 134 -15.80 -6.91 -11.78
CA PRO A 134 -16.50 -6.35 -12.93
C PRO A 134 -15.53 -5.62 -13.87
N PRO A 135 -15.86 -5.54 -15.18
CA PRO A 135 -15.06 -4.82 -16.16
C PRO A 135 -14.91 -3.33 -15.81
N VAL A 136 -13.73 -2.77 -16.13
CA VAL A 136 -13.42 -1.35 -15.87
C VAL A 136 -13.21 -0.60 -17.18
N TYR A 137 -13.82 0.58 -17.29
CA TYR A 137 -13.72 1.45 -18.44
C TYR A 137 -12.77 2.62 -18.16
N HIS A 138 -12.00 3.03 -19.18
CA HIS A 138 -11.11 4.16 -19.07
C HIS A 138 -11.87 5.49 -18.98
N PHE A 139 -11.35 6.46 -18.21
CA PHE A 139 -12.02 7.77 -18.02
C PHE A 139 -12.17 8.58 -19.32
N ARG A 140 -11.36 8.31 -20.35
CA ARG A 140 -11.47 8.98 -21.69
C ARG A 140 -12.86 8.92 -22.30
N TYR A 141 -13.66 7.90 -21.94
CA TYR A 141 -15.03 7.76 -22.44
C TYR A 141 -16.04 8.71 -21.80
N ARG A 142 -15.60 9.57 -20.87
CA ARG A 142 -16.38 10.76 -20.46
C ARG A 142 -16.34 11.84 -21.54
N THR A 143 -15.31 11.89 -22.36
CA THR A 143 -15.14 12.79 -23.52
C THR A 143 -15.56 12.10 -24.82
N LEU A 144 -15.08 10.88 -25.06
CA LEU A 144 -15.44 10.06 -26.23
C LEU A 144 -16.81 9.40 -26.02
N THR A 145 -17.89 10.15 -26.22
CA THR A 145 -19.26 9.72 -25.93
C THR A 145 -20.02 9.17 -27.12
N HIS A 146 -19.61 9.49 -28.34
CA HIS A 146 -20.26 9.05 -29.59
C HIS A 146 -19.23 8.88 -30.71
N THR A 147 -19.57 8.08 -31.72
CA THR A 147 -18.75 7.93 -32.92
C THR A 147 -18.60 9.27 -33.62
N GLY A 148 -17.37 9.71 -33.91
CA GLY A 148 -17.10 10.99 -34.53
C GLY A 148 -15.61 11.31 -34.63
N VAL A 149 -15.30 12.43 -35.24
CA VAL A 149 -13.95 13.01 -35.31
C VAL A 149 -13.82 14.07 -34.24
N TYR A 150 -12.75 14.00 -33.48
CA TYR A 150 -12.45 14.90 -32.37
C TYR A 150 -11.18 15.70 -32.68
N ASP A 151 -11.30 17.02 -32.58
CA ASP A 151 -10.20 17.97 -32.80
C ASP A 151 -9.31 17.99 -31.53
N LEU A 152 -8.03 17.71 -31.67
CA LEU A 152 -7.09 17.65 -30.57
C LEU A 152 -6.61 19.03 -30.09
N ASP A 153 -6.91 20.08 -30.85
CA ASP A 153 -6.66 21.46 -30.44
C ASP A 153 -7.84 22.05 -29.64
N ASP A 154 -9.01 21.40 -29.67
CA ASP A 154 -10.12 21.77 -28.78
C ASP A 154 -9.81 21.39 -27.33
N PRO A 155 -9.79 22.37 -26.40
CA PRO A 155 -9.55 22.11 -24.98
C PRO A 155 -10.48 21.09 -24.31
N LYS A 156 -11.68 20.87 -24.87
CA LYS A 156 -12.63 19.87 -24.37
C LYS A 156 -12.13 18.43 -24.56
N ASN A 157 -11.23 18.24 -25.54
CA ASN A 157 -10.71 16.93 -25.92
C ASN A 157 -9.38 16.58 -25.26
N ARG A 158 -8.87 17.44 -24.36
CA ARG A 158 -7.55 17.29 -23.71
C ARG A 158 -7.37 15.97 -22.95
N PHE A 159 -8.44 15.33 -22.47
CA PHE A 159 -8.36 14.10 -21.69
C PHE A 159 -8.74 12.83 -22.47
N ILE A 160 -8.71 12.86 -23.78
CA ILE A 160 -8.86 11.66 -24.63
C ILE A 160 -7.70 10.70 -24.38
N THR A 161 -6.48 11.18 -24.15
CA THR A 161 -5.29 10.43 -23.71
C THR A 161 -5.14 9.04 -24.36
N GLN A 162 -4.90 9.01 -25.67
CA GLN A 162 -4.67 7.77 -26.42
C GLN A 162 -3.25 7.26 -26.17
N THR A 163 -3.11 6.26 -25.33
CA THR A 163 -1.82 5.71 -24.83
C THR A 163 -1.68 4.20 -25.04
N ASN A 164 -2.62 3.59 -25.77
CA ASN A 164 -2.68 2.15 -26.00
C ASN A 164 -2.91 1.84 -27.47
N VAL A 165 -2.65 0.61 -27.86
CA VAL A 165 -2.79 0.14 -29.25
C VAL A 165 -4.23 -0.29 -29.63
N ASN A 166 -5.26 0.04 -28.85
CA ASN A 166 -6.66 -0.09 -29.29
C ASN A 166 -7.00 0.95 -30.38
N ILE A 167 -6.28 0.86 -31.47
CA ILE A 167 -6.31 1.77 -32.60
C ILE A 167 -6.37 1.01 -33.93
N CYS A 168 -6.90 1.68 -34.92
CA CYS A 168 -6.81 1.32 -36.32
C CYS A 168 -6.16 2.48 -37.07
N VAL A 169 -5.11 2.20 -37.84
CA VAL A 169 -4.37 3.19 -38.60
C VAL A 169 -4.38 2.89 -40.09
N LYS A 170 -4.16 3.89 -40.93
CA LYS A 170 -3.96 3.71 -42.36
C LYS A 170 -2.68 2.91 -42.62
N ASN A 171 -2.72 1.99 -43.56
CA ASN A 171 -1.53 1.38 -44.10
C ASN A 171 -0.88 2.31 -45.14
N ASP A 172 -0.15 3.28 -44.65
CA ASP A 172 0.62 4.20 -45.45
C ASP A 172 2.12 3.90 -45.31
N LYS A 173 2.61 2.98 -46.12
CA LYS A 173 4.00 2.50 -46.09
C LYS A 173 5.04 3.61 -46.31
N ASN A 174 4.61 4.77 -46.80
CA ASN A 174 5.51 5.87 -47.11
C ASN A 174 5.57 6.94 -46.00
N ASN A 175 4.75 6.82 -44.94
CA ASN A 175 4.68 7.82 -43.88
C ASN A 175 5.86 7.83 -42.91
N GLY A 176 6.64 6.74 -42.87
CA GLY A 176 7.87 6.65 -42.06
C GLY A 176 7.66 6.56 -40.54
N ILE A 177 6.41 6.42 -40.07
CA ILE A 177 6.13 6.31 -38.61
C ILE A 177 6.19 4.86 -38.21
N PHE A 178 7.07 4.59 -37.23
CA PHE A 178 7.30 3.27 -36.61
C PHE A 178 7.33 3.41 -35.10
N PHE A 179 7.14 2.27 -34.41
CA PHE A 179 7.38 2.21 -32.96
C PHE A 179 8.86 2.48 -32.64
N ASP A 180 9.11 3.18 -31.56
CA ASP A 180 10.46 3.45 -31.10
C ASP A 180 11.15 2.15 -30.67
N GLU A 181 12.29 1.83 -31.27
CA GLU A 181 13.09 0.61 -31.01
C GLU A 181 14.17 0.82 -29.95
N SER A 182 14.19 1.98 -29.29
CA SER A 182 15.18 2.28 -28.26
C SER A 182 15.10 1.26 -27.13
N PRO A 183 16.23 0.74 -26.65
CA PRO A 183 16.24 -0.26 -25.58
C PRO A 183 15.52 0.23 -24.34
N ASN A 184 14.58 -0.60 -23.83
CA ASN A 184 13.82 -0.33 -22.59
C ASN A 184 12.90 0.91 -22.66
N PHE A 185 12.63 1.47 -23.79
CA PHE A 185 11.62 2.52 -23.94
C PHE A 185 10.22 1.95 -23.66
N ARG A 186 9.43 2.61 -22.84
CA ARG A 186 8.15 2.11 -22.31
C ARG A 186 6.94 2.95 -22.71
N HIS A 187 7.14 3.92 -23.57
CA HIS A 187 6.08 4.76 -24.14
C HIS A 187 5.95 4.53 -25.64
N GLU A 188 6.32 3.34 -26.13
CA GLU A 188 6.32 3.01 -27.56
C GLU A 188 4.92 3.20 -28.18
N ASP A 189 3.87 2.74 -27.49
CA ASP A 189 2.47 2.86 -27.92
C ASP A 189 2.02 4.33 -27.94
N GLU A 190 2.33 5.04 -26.88
CA GLU A 190 1.96 6.44 -26.70
C GLU A 190 2.68 7.33 -27.72
N LYS A 191 4.00 7.12 -27.90
CA LYS A 191 4.80 7.85 -28.89
C LYS A 191 4.30 7.59 -30.31
N TYR A 192 4.03 6.34 -30.65
CA TYR A 192 3.50 5.97 -31.97
C TYR A 192 2.15 6.66 -32.25
N CYS A 193 1.25 6.65 -31.27
CA CYS A 193 -0.02 7.38 -31.39
C CYS A 193 0.20 8.89 -31.54
N CYS A 194 1.06 9.49 -30.74
CA CYS A 194 1.36 10.92 -30.79
C CYS A 194 1.96 11.32 -32.13
N ASP A 195 2.88 10.53 -32.71
CA ASP A 195 3.52 10.79 -33.99
C ASP A 195 2.53 10.79 -35.17
N ILE A 196 1.52 9.92 -35.11
CA ILE A 196 0.43 9.93 -36.13
C ILE A 196 -0.51 11.11 -35.89
N LEU A 197 -0.97 11.33 -34.65
CA LEU A 197 -2.01 12.30 -34.30
C LEU A 197 -1.58 13.76 -34.57
N ARG A 198 -0.30 14.09 -34.33
CA ARG A 198 0.23 15.45 -34.54
C ARG A 198 0.20 15.89 -36.01
N ARG A 199 0.03 14.96 -36.97
CA ARG A 199 -0.01 15.29 -38.40
C ARG A 199 -1.28 16.03 -38.82
N LYS A 200 -2.43 15.59 -38.34
CA LYS A 200 -3.74 16.17 -38.67
C LYS A 200 -4.45 16.81 -37.49
N MET A 201 -3.92 16.66 -36.28
CA MET A 201 -4.52 17.15 -35.04
C MET A 201 -5.97 16.68 -34.84
N LYS A 202 -6.29 15.47 -35.31
CA LYS A 202 -7.62 14.88 -35.24
C LYS A 202 -7.54 13.39 -34.96
N ILE A 203 -8.47 12.91 -34.11
CA ILE A 203 -8.66 11.50 -33.83
C ILE A 203 -10.09 11.07 -34.16
N GLY A 204 -10.22 9.93 -34.85
CA GLY A 204 -11.52 9.29 -35.05
C GLY A 204 -11.83 8.39 -33.85
N PHE A 205 -13.08 8.33 -33.42
CA PHE A 205 -13.55 7.39 -32.44
C PHE A 205 -14.73 6.58 -32.93
N CYS A 206 -14.63 5.25 -32.90
CA CYS A 206 -15.71 4.32 -33.18
C CYS A 206 -16.27 3.71 -31.89
N GLN A 207 -17.48 4.10 -31.52
CA GLN A 207 -18.09 3.65 -30.26
C GLN A 207 -18.44 2.15 -30.25
N LYS A 208 -18.69 1.54 -31.41
CA LYS A 208 -19.08 0.13 -31.51
C LYS A 208 -17.92 -0.84 -31.39
N GLY A 209 -16.69 -0.44 -31.69
CA GLY A 209 -15.52 -1.28 -31.53
C GLY A 209 -15.14 -1.46 -30.06
N GLU A 210 -14.64 -2.63 -29.69
CA GLU A 210 -14.18 -2.93 -28.34
C GLU A 210 -12.95 -3.83 -28.32
N TYR A 211 -11.88 -3.35 -27.70
CA TYR A 211 -10.70 -4.09 -27.33
C TYR A 211 -10.87 -4.63 -25.91
N ARG A 212 -10.75 -5.93 -25.72
CA ARG A 212 -10.94 -6.63 -24.45
C ARG A 212 -9.58 -6.96 -23.86
N TYR A 213 -9.14 -6.12 -22.95
CA TYR A 213 -7.85 -6.21 -22.30
C TYR A 213 -7.89 -7.20 -21.12
N ASN A 214 -7.10 -8.26 -21.19
CA ASN A 214 -7.05 -9.32 -20.18
C ASN A 214 -6.10 -8.97 -19.05
N ARG A 215 -6.64 -8.60 -17.90
CA ARG A 215 -5.89 -8.34 -16.64
C ARG A 215 -5.62 -9.60 -15.82
N GLY A 216 -5.95 -10.78 -16.32
CA GLY A 216 -5.70 -12.05 -15.67
C GLY A 216 -4.36 -12.71 -16.04
N ASN A 217 -3.57 -12.10 -16.93
CA ASN A 217 -2.25 -12.61 -17.30
C ASN A 217 -1.19 -12.17 -16.27
N GLU A 218 -0.71 -13.14 -15.48
CA GLU A 218 0.29 -12.92 -14.43
C GLU A 218 1.70 -12.64 -14.98
N ASN A 219 1.98 -13.03 -16.23
CA ASN A 219 3.26 -12.82 -16.93
C ASN A 219 3.31 -11.55 -17.79
N SER A 220 2.37 -10.65 -17.60
CA SER A 220 2.32 -9.39 -18.36
C SER A 220 3.60 -8.56 -18.18
N ILE A 221 4.08 -7.95 -19.28
CA ILE A 221 5.24 -7.03 -19.28
C ILE A 221 5.06 -5.90 -18.25
N VAL A 222 3.84 -5.49 -17.96
CA VAL A 222 3.51 -4.47 -16.94
C VAL A 222 3.92 -4.89 -15.53
N SER A 223 4.06 -6.19 -15.27
CA SER A 223 4.50 -6.71 -13.97
C SER A 223 6.02 -6.62 -13.73
N THR A 224 6.81 -6.31 -14.77
CA THR A 224 8.28 -6.20 -14.65
C THR A 224 8.66 -4.97 -13.85
N VAL A 225 9.49 -5.16 -12.82
CA VAL A 225 10.01 -4.04 -12.00
C VAL A 225 11.05 -3.26 -12.77
N PHE A 226 10.78 -1.98 -12.97
CA PHE A 226 11.77 -1.05 -13.51
C PHE A 226 12.32 -0.19 -12.39
N SER A 227 13.61 0.17 -12.49
CA SER A 227 14.17 1.22 -11.65
C SER A 227 13.35 2.51 -11.84
N PRO A 228 12.91 3.17 -10.76
CA PRO A 228 12.21 4.46 -10.86
C PRO A 228 12.98 5.49 -11.68
N TYR A 229 14.30 5.53 -11.53
CA TYR A 229 15.20 6.37 -12.32
C TYR A 229 15.04 6.14 -13.81
N TYR A 230 15.09 4.87 -14.21
CA TYR A 230 15.05 4.49 -15.61
C TYR A 230 13.74 4.89 -16.29
N ILE A 231 12.61 4.55 -15.67
CA ILE A 231 11.28 4.91 -16.18
C ILE A 231 11.15 6.43 -16.29
N PHE A 232 11.65 7.15 -15.27
CA PHE A 232 11.56 8.59 -15.20
C PHE A 232 12.38 9.25 -16.33
N GLU A 233 13.63 8.85 -16.55
CA GLU A 233 14.49 9.45 -17.58
C GLU A 233 13.94 9.24 -19.00
N THR A 234 13.53 8.01 -19.33
CA THR A 234 12.99 7.72 -20.68
C THR A 234 11.67 8.47 -20.94
N SER A 235 10.79 8.55 -19.93
CA SER A 235 9.54 9.32 -20.05
C SER A 235 9.82 10.81 -20.25
N MET A 236 10.72 11.38 -19.46
CA MET A 236 11.04 12.81 -19.55
C MET A 236 11.63 13.17 -20.90
N ALA A 237 12.54 12.36 -21.45
CA ALA A 237 13.13 12.58 -22.77
C ALA A 237 12.04 12.60 -23.87
N PHE A 238 11.11 11.67 -23.81
CA PHE A 238 9.99 11.61 -24.74
C PHE A 238 9.07 12.84 -24.61
N TYR A 239 8.72 13.26 -23.40
CA TYR A 239 7.82 14.40 -23.21
C TYR A 239 8.46 15.72 -23.61
N GLU A 240 9.74 15.89 -23.35
CA GLU A 240 10.52 17.05 -23.80
C GLU A 240 10.61 17.09 -25.36
N GLU A 241 10.89 15.97 -26.00
CA GLU A 241 10.89 15.85 -27.46
C GLU A 241 9.52 16.20 -28.03
N LEU A 242 8.44 15.63 -27.45
CA LEU A 242 7.07 15.87 -27.88
C LEU A 242 6.70 17.34 -27.77
N PHE A 243 6.96 17.99 -26.63
CA PHE A 243 6.63 19.41 -26.42
C PHE A 243 7.46 20.32 -27.32
N ASN A 244 8.75 20.08 -27.45
CA ASN A 244 9.64 20.82 -28.32
C ASN A 244 9.25 20.71 -29.80
N SER A 245 8.63 19.60 -30.21
CA SER A 245 8.21 19.39 -31.61
C SER A 245 7.14 20.39 -32.09
N PHE A 246 6.45 21.07 -31.17
CA PHE A 246 5.44 22.08 -31.52
C PHE A 246 6.01 23.49 -31.73
N GLY A 247 7.25 23.74 -31.28
CA GLY A 247 7.93 25.02 -31.49
C GLY A 247 7.25 26.25 -30.86
N GLY A 248 6.31 26.02 -29.94
CA GLY A 248 5.52 27.07 -29.31
C GLY A 248 4.45 26.48 -28.39
N ARG A 249 3.20 26.94 -28.50
CA ARG A 249 2.10 26.45 -27.68
C ARG A 249 1.85 24.97 -27.95
N VAL A 250 1.95 24.16 -26.89
CA VAL A 250 1.59 22.73 -26.93
C VAL A 250 0.07 22.59 -26.95
N PRO A 251 -0.51 21.83 -27.88
CA PRO A 251 -1.96 21.65 -27.95
C PRO A 251 -2.51 20.93 -26.71
N PRO A 252 -3.76 21.26 -26.29
CA PRO A 252 -4.34 20.75 -25.03
C PRO A 252 -4.32 19.22 -24.88
N TYR A 253 -4.53 18.49 -25.96
CA TYR A 253 -4.48 17.03 -25.96
C TYR A 253 -3.11 16.49 -25.52
N PHE A 254 -2.02 17.03 -26.05
CA PHE A 254 -0.67 16.57 -25.73
C PHE A 254 -0.24 16.99 -24.32
N GLN A 255 -0.71 18.16 -23.86
CA GLN A 255 -0.59 18.53 -22.44
C GLN A 255 -1.30 17.49 -21.55
N GLY A 256 -2.51 17.06 -21.93
CA GLY A 256 -3.31 16.08 -21.18
C GLY A 256 -2.65 14.70 -21.11
N ILE A 257 -1.99 14.25 -22.18
CA ILE A 257 -1.22 12.98 -22.20
C ILE A 257 -0.07 13.05 -21.19
N VAL A 258 0.80 14.03 -21.33
CA VAL A 258 1.98 14.17 -20.47
C VAL A 258 1.58 14.35 -19.00
N PHE A 259 0.58 15.18 -18.71
CA PHE A 259 0.12 15.38 -17.35
C PHE A 259 -0.52 14.12 -16.74
N ASN A 260 -1.25 13.34 -17.54
CA ASN A 260 -1.81 12.07 -17.06
C ASN A 260 -0.73 11.10 -16.60
N ASP A 261 0.41 11.01 -17.28
CA ASP A 261 1.51 10.15 -16.88
C ASP A 261 2.29 10.72 -15.68
N LEU A 262 2.58 12.03 -15.65
CA LEU A 262 3.21 12.68 -14.50
C LEU A 262 2.40 12.47 -13.22
N ARG A 263 1.08 12.63 -13.29
CA ARG A 263 0.16 12.35 -12.19
C ARG A 263 0.25 10.89 -11.73
N TRP A 264 0.33 9.97 -12.68
CA TRP A 264 0.43 8.54 -12.38
C TRP A 264 1.76 8.20 -11.71
N LYS A 265 2.87 8.81 -12.13
CA LYS A 265 4.18 8.66 -11.49
C LYS A 265 4.17 9.13 -10.04
N LEU A 266 3.46 10.21 -9.71
CA LEU A 266 3.27 10.63 -8.33
C LEU A 266 2.50 9.58 -7.53
N LYS A 267 1.41 9.06 -8.08
CA LYS A 267 0.58 8.04 -7.45
C LYS A 267 1.33 6.74 -7.20
N GLU A 268 2.19 6.32 -8.12
CA GLU A 268 3.00 5.08 -8.04
C GLU A 268 4.34 5.28 -7.31
N ASP A 269 4.45 6.35 -6.53
CA ASP A 269 5.65 6.63 -5.71
C ASP A 269 6.96 6.71 -6.53
N LYS A 270 6.90 7.19 -7.78
CA LYS A 270 8.10 7.33 -8.63
C LYS A 270 8.82 8.67 -8.44
N LEU A 271 8.20 9.63 -7.76
CA LEU A 271 8.73 10.98 -7.52
C LEU A 271 9.18 11.19 -6.07
N LEU A 272 9.77 10.18 -5.45
CA LEU A 272 10.22 10.27 -4.07
C LEU A 272 11.71 10.59 -3.99
N PRO A 273 12.14 11.48 -3.07
CA PRO A 273 13.52 11.95 -3.00
C PRO A 273 14.54 10.83 -2.75
N TYR A 274 14.15 9.78 -2.04
CA TYR A 274 15.03 8.66 -1.73
C TYR A 274 15.20 7.64 -2.89
N HIS A 275 14.55 7.85 -4.03
CA HIS A 275 14.80 7.09 -5.26
C HIS A 275 16.01 7.59 -6.04
N TYR A 276 16.57 8.75 -5.68
CA TYR A 276 17.55 9.50 -6.44
C TYR A 276 18.67 9.99 -5.52
N SER A 277 19.82 10.30 -6.08
CA SER A 277 20.77 11.20 -5.41
C SER A 277 20.13 12.61 -5.30
N PRO A 278 20.57 13.48 -4.38
CA PRO A 278 20.04 14.83 -4.27
C PRO A 278 20.11 15.62 -5.60
N GLU A 279 21.20 15.44 -6.36
CA GLU A 279 21.42 16.10 -7.65
C GLU A 279 20.46 15.57 -8.73
N GLU A 280 20.28 14.25 -8.82
CA GLU A 280 19.35 13.61 -9.74
C GLU A 280 17.90 13.99 -9.43
N PHE A 281 17.54 13.99 -8.14
CA PHE A 281 16.19 14.40 -7.72
C PHE A 281 15.91 15.87 -8.08
N ALA A 282 16.89 16.77 -7.82
CA ALA A 282 16.77 18.18 -8.20
C ALA A 282 16.65 18.35 -9.72
N ARG A 283 17.45 17.59 -10.50
CA ARG A 283 17.35 17.59 -11.98
C ARG A 283 15.98 17.11 -12.46
N ALA A 284 15.51 16.00 -11.92
CA ALA A 284 14.20 15.43 -12.27
C ALA A 284 13.07 16.42 -12.00
N ASN A 285 13.09 17.09 -10.84
CA ASN A 285 12.08 18.09 -10.50
C ASN A 285 12.12 19.30 -11.43
N ARG A 286 13.30 19.83 -11.77
CA ARG A 286 13.40 20.95 -12.74
C ARG A 286 12.82 20.58 -14.10
N ARG A 287 13.02 19.35 -14.59
CA ARG A 287 12.44 18.87 -15.85
C ARG A 287 10.92 18.82 -15.79
N ILE A 288 10.35 18.31 -14.69
CA ILE A 288 8.90 18.33 -14.47
C ILE A 288 8.38 19.77 -14.47
N ASP A 289 9.02 20.68 -13.74
CA ASP A 289 8.57 22.05 -13.60
C ASP A 289 8.60 22.77 -14.95
N ALA A 290 9.60 22.49 -15.81
CA ALA A 290 9.68 23.03 -17.18
C ALA A 290 8.56 22.49 -18.10
N LEU A 291 8.13 21.25 -17.91
CA LEU A 291 6.97 20.73 -18.64
C LEU A 291 5.67 21.36 -18.13
N LEU A 292 5.52 21.51 -16.81
CA LEU A 292 4.34 22.16 -16.22
C LEU A 292 4.20 23.61 -16.64
N GLU A 293 5.32 24.34 -16.81
CA GLU A 293 5.32 25.73 -17.28
C GLU A 293 4.65 25.87 -18.64
N GLN A 294 4.81 24.88 -19.52
CA GLN A 294 4.24 24.87 -20.86
C GLN A 294 2.77 24.38 -20.92
N MET A 295 2.20 23.97 -19.78
CA MET A 295 0.82 23.47 -19.70
C MET A 295 -0.15 24.57 -19.26
N ASP A 296 -1.37 24.54 -19.80
CA ASP A 296 -2.48 25.34 -19.29
C ASP A 296 -2.90 24.85 -17.88
N GLU A 297 -3.29 25.75 -16.96
CA GLU A 297 -3.82 25.36 -15.63
C GLU A 297 -5.02 24.44 -15.73
N ASP A 298 -5.84 24.60 -16.77
CA ASP A 298 -7.00 23.74 -17.03
C ASP A 298 -6.63 22.26 -17.24
N THR A 299 -5.44 21.98 -17.70
CA THR A 299 -4.93 20.60 -17.81
C THR A 299 -4.80 19.94 -16.44
N ILE A 300 -4.46 20.72 -15.42
CA ILE A 300 -4.32 20.25 -14.05
C ILE A 300 -5.68 20.27 -13.33
N ILE A 301 -6.37 21.43 -13.37
CA ILE A 301 -7.59 21.69 -12.59
C ILE A 301 -8.76 20.78 -13.03
N LEU A 302 -8.91 20.55 -14.32
CA LEU A 302 -10.05 19.79 -14.87
C LEU A 302 -9.78 18.31 -15.08
N HIS A 303 -8.60 17.81 -14.68
CA HIS A 303 -8.26 16.42 -14.90
C HIS A 303 -9.18 15.49 -14.08
N PRO A 304 -9.89 14.54 -14.73
CA PRO A 304 -11.01 13.80 -14.11
C PRO A 304 -10.60 12.80 -13.01
N SER A 305 -9.29 12.54 -12.86
CA SER A 305 -8.74 11.60 -11.87
C SER A 305 -7.76 12.27 -10.91
N VAL A 306 -7.71 13.60 -10.87
CA VAL A 306 -6.90 14.35 -9.89
C VAL A 306 -7.83 14.90 -8.81
N ASN A 307 -7.53 14.59 -7.56
CA ASN A 307 -8.27 15.14 -6.43
C ASN A 307 -7.85 16.58 -6.11
N GLU A 308 -8.65 17.29 -5.32
CA GLU A 308 -8.39 18.68 -4.94
C GLU A 308 -7.00 18.93 -4.36
N TYR A 309 -6.45 17.98 -3.57
CA TYR A 309 -5.13 18.11 -2.93
C TYR A 309 -4.00 17.99 -3.94
N HIS A 310 -4.09 17.06 -4.88
CA HIS A 310 -3.12 16.93 -5.95
C HIS A 310 -3.18 18.08 -6.96
N ILE A 311 -4.37 18.64 -7.22
CA ILE A 311 -4.49 19.89 -7.99
C ILE A 311 -3.60 20.97 -7.39
N HIS A 312 -3.71 21.21 -6.07
CA HIS A 312 -2.91 22.21 -5.39
C HIS A 312 -1.42 21.93 -5.43
N TYR A 313 -1.02 20.66 -5.25
CA TYR A 313 0.37 20.25 -5.37
C TYR A 313 0.96 20.59 -6.76
N TRP A 314 0.27 20.18 -7.82
CA TRP A 314 0.75 20.41 -9.19
C TRP A 314 0.76 21.89 -9.58
N LEU A 315 -0.25 22.67 -9.18
CA LEU A 315 -0.29 24.10 -9.43
C LEU A 315 0.82 24.83 -8.67
N SER A 316 1.12 24.45 -7.43
CA SER A 316 2.22 25.05 -6.67
C SER A 316 3.61 24.80 -7.26
N ARG A 317 3.73 23.74 -8.07
CA ARG A 317 4.97 23.40 -8.80
C ARG A 317 5.12 24.17 -10.11
N LYS A 318 4.04 24.67 -10.66
CA LYS A 318 4.07 25.43 -11.92
C LYS A 318 4.73 26.79 -11.68
N PRO A 319 5.86 27.12 -12.39
CA PRO A 319 6.67 28.31 -12.05
C PRO A 319 5.90 29.64 -12.09
N ASN A 320 4.93 29.75 -12.99
CA ASN A 320 4.15 30.97 -13.21
C ASN A 320 2.76 30.95 -12.55
N CYS A 321 2.49 29.98 -11.67
CA CYS A 321 1.22 29.86 -10.97
C CYS A 321 1.44 29.92 -9.46
N HIS A 322 0.88 30.94 -8.82
CA HIS A 322 1.03 31.19 -7.40
C HIS A 322 -0.32 31.13 -6.69
N PRO A 323 -0.83 29.92 -6.34
CA PRO A 323 -2.07 29.83 -5.60
C PRO A 323 -1.97 30.58 -4.27
N THR A 324 -2.91 31.48 -4.02
CA THR A 324 -2.97 32.28 -2.81
C THR A 324 -4.28 32.06 -2.06
N VAL A 325 -4.21 32.15 -0.73
CA VAL A 325 -5.38 32.06 0.14
C VAL A 325 -5.99 33.44 0.30
N ILE A 326 -7.25 33.58 -0.10
CA ILE A 326 -8.05 34.81 -0.01
C ILE A 326 -9.19 34.57 0.97
N ALA A 327 -9.30 35.47 1.96
CA ALA A 327 -10.41 35.50 2.93
C ALA A 327 -11.41 36.57 2.50
N ASP A 328 -12.57 36.16 2.00
CA ASP A 328 -13.63 37.05 1.54
C ASP A 328 -14.97 36.67 2.19
N ASP A 329 -15.72 37.62 2.70
CA ASP A 329 -17.08 37.53 3.24
C ASP A 329 -17.45 36.22 3.97
N GLY A 330 -16.62 35.80 4.92
CA GLY A 330 -16.84 34.57 5.71
C GLY A 330 -16.46 33.28 4.97
N LYS A 331 -15.96 33.36 3.76
CA LYS A 331 -15.41 32.24 2.99
C LYS A 331 -13.92 32.35 2.84
N LEU A 332 -13.27 31.23 2.84
CA LEU A 332 -11.88 31.08 2.47
C LEU A 332 -11.79 30.49 1.08
N SER A 333 -10.99 31.09 0.23
CA SER A 333 -10.81 30.64 -1.14
C SER A 333 -9.33 30.49 -1.46
N ILE A 334 -9.00 29.56 -2.36
CA ILE A 334 -7.71 29.52 -3.01
C ILE A 334 -7.92 29.97 -4.45
N ALA A 335 -7.14 30.95 -4.88
CA ALA A 335 -7.17 31.46 -6.24
C ALA A 335 -5.75 31.42 -6.83
N ALA A 336 -5.66 31.07 -8.13
CA ALA A 336 -4.45 31.20 -8.94
C ALA A 336 -4.78 32.07 -10.14
N ASP A 337 -3.97 33.09 -10.39
CA ASP A 337 -4.10 34.03 -11.53
C ASP A 337 -5.52 34.61 -11.70
N GLY A 338 -6.13 34.98 -10.58
CA GLY A 338 -7.50 35.55 -10.53
C GLY A 338 -8.62 34.51 -10.64
N ARG A 339 -8.30 33.24 -10.87
CA ARG A 339 -9.27 32.15 -10.93
C ARG A 339 -9.41 31.45 -9.58
N LYS A 340 -10.65 31.36 -9.10
CA LYS A 340 -10.97 30.62 -7.87
C LYS A 340 -10.93 29.12 -8.13
N ILE A 341 -10.05 28.42 -7.39
CA ILE A 341 -9.83 26.96 -7.51
C ILE A 341 -10.61 26.21 -6.43
N PHE A 342 -10.64 26.77 -5.22
CA PHE A 342 -11.26 26.17 -4.05
C PHE A 342 -11.98 27.23 -3.24
N SER A 343 -13.06 26.87 -2.54
CA SER A 343 -13.73 27.76 -1.59
C SER A 343 -14.44 26.97 -0.50
N ALA A 344 -14.26 27.41 0.75
CA ALA A 344 -14.90 26.82 1.91
C ALA A 344 -15.30 27.89 2.93
N SER A 345 -16.46 27.70 3.57
CA SER A 345 -16.93 28.50 4.71
C SER A 345 -16.75 27.76 6.05
N SER A 346 -16.32 26.51 6.02
CA SER A 346 -16.07 25.66 7.17
C SER A 346 -15.09 24.57 6.81
N PHE A 347 -14.44 24.00 7.81
CA PHE A 347 -13.42 22.96 7.62
C PHE A 347 -13.93 21.59 8.05
N PRO A 348 -13.73 20.53 7.25
CA PRO A 348 -13.95 19.14 7.68
C PRO A 348 -13.00 18.81 8.82
N LEU A 349 -13.54 18.43 9.96
CA LEU A 349 -12.78 17.91 11.11
C LEU A 349 -13.06 16.43 11.27
N MET A 350 -12.03 15.64 11.12
CA MET A 350 -12.09 14.18 11.12
C MET A 350 -11.81 13.67 12.53
N MET A 351 -12.84 13.19 13.22
CA MET A 351 -12.65 12.57 14.54
C MET A 351 -12.06 11.17 14.36
N ARG A 352 -11.01 10.87 15.08
CA ARG A 352 -10.31 9.57 15.00
C ARG A 352 -10.55 8.71 16.22
N LYS A 353 -10.36 9.25 17.42
CA LYS A 353 -10.36 8.48 18.64
C LYS A 353 -10.77 9.32 19.84
N ILE A 354 -11.46 8.70 20.78
CA ILE A 354 -11.79 9.31 22.06
C ILE A 354 -11.20 8.41 23.16
N PHE A 355 -10.35 8.97 24.00
CA PHE A 355 -9.88 8.36 25.22
C PHE A 355 -10.63 8.96 26.39
N VAL A 356 -10.99 8.15 27.36
CA VAL A 356 -11.58 8.61 28.64
C VAL A 356 -10.84 7.89 29.77
N GLU A 357 -10.03 8.64 30.50
CA GLU A 357 -9.18 8.11 31.56
C GLU A 357 -8.89 9.18 32.61
N ASN A 358 -8.71 8.79 33.87
CA ASN A 358 -8.28 9.67 34.97
C ASN A 358 -9.11 10.97 35.08
N GLY A 359 -10.45 10.86 34.92
CA GLY A 359 -11.35 12.01 34.99
C GLY A 359 -11.28 12.98 33.81
N LYS A 360 -10.61 12.61 32.73
CA LYS A 360 -10.44 13.40 31.52
C LYS A 360 -10.89 12.66 30.27
N ALA A 361 -11.52 13.40 29.36
CA ALA A 361 -11.77 12.96 28.00
C ALA A 361 -10.78 13.64 27.04
N ARG A 362 -10.21 12.89 26.12
CA ARG A 362 -9.22 13.36 25.15
C ARG A 362 -9.65 12.92 23.74
N LEU A 363 -10.00 13.89 22.90
CA LEU A 363 -10.40 13.67 21.52
C LEU A 363 -9.19 13.85 20.60
N LEU A 364 -8.88 12.83 19.79
CA LEU A 364 -7.91 12.91 18.70
C LEU A 364 -8.64 13.22 17.40
N SER A 365 -8.22 14.25 16.69
CA SER A 365 -8.81 14.69 15.44
C SER A 365 -7.76 15.28 14.50
N PHE A 366 -8.09 15.38 13.20
CA PHE A 366 -7.33 16.18 12.25
C PHE A 366 -8.26 16.99 11.35
N VAL A 367 -7.72 18.06 10.77
CA VAL A 367 -8.48 18.96 9.88
C VAL A 367 -8.03 18.71 8.45
N LYS A 368 -8.99 18.43 7.57
CA LYS A 368 -8.74 18.12 6.17
C LYS A 368 -9.05 19.32 5.28
N SER A 369 -8.00 19.94 4.70
CA SER A 369 -8.21 21.04 3.74
C SER A 369 -6.96 21.29 2.90
N PRO A 370 -7.11 21.62 1.59
CA PRO A 370 -6.00 22.01 0.74
C PRO A 370 -5.38 23.36 1.11
N VAL A 371 -6.06 24.20 1.91
CA VAL A 371 -5.54 25.53 2.30
C VAL A 371 -4.22 25.45 3.05
N PHE A 372 -3.97 24.37 3.78
CA PHE A 372 -2.74 24.19 4.54
C PHE A 372 -1.48 24.06 3.67
N SER A 373 -1.61 23.76 2.37
CA SER A 373 -0.51 23.77 1.41
C SER A 373 -0.03 25.20 1.08
N HIS A 374 -0.85 26.21 1.35
CA HIS A 374 -0.63 27.59 0.93
C HIS A 374 -0.55 28.56 2.12
N LEU A 375 -0.47 28.05 3.33
CA LEU A 375 -0.35 28.82 4.56
C LEU A 375 0.91 28.42 5.32
N GLY A 376 1.68 29.39 5.76
CA GLY A 376 2.77 29.17 6.70
C GLY A 376 2.26 28.74 8.09
N ARG A 377 3.09 28.01 8.85
CA ARG A 377 2.72 27.51 10.19
C ARG A 377 2.22 28.59 11.15
N GLY A 378 2.66 29.83 11.03
CA GLY A 378 2.22 30.95 11.87
C GLY A 378 0.93 31.62 11.41
N GLU A 379 0.40 31.27 10.23
CA GLU A 379 -0.77 31.91 9.65
C GLU A 379 -2.09 31.27 10.07
N TRP A 380 -2.06 30.10 10.70
CA TRP A 380 -3.25 29.39 11.13
C TRP A 380 -3.07 28.73 12.50
N LYS A 381 -4.20 28.49 13.18
CA LYS A 381 -4.27 27.87 14.50
C LYS A 381 -5.54 27.04 14.59
N VAL A 382 -5.48 25.97 15.38
CA VAL A 382 -6.66 25.20 15.78
C VAL A 382 -7.13 25.71 17.13
N ILE A 383 -8.40 26.10 17.23
CA ILE A 383 -9.02 26.62 18.45
C ILE A 383 -10.09 25.63 18.88
N ALA A 384 -10.04 25.18 20.13
CA ALA A 384 -11.15 24.51 20.80
C ALA A 384 -11.89 25.51 21.69
N SER A 385 -13.21 25.39 21.72
CA SER A 385 -14.08 26.06 22.71
C SER A 385 -14.74 24.98 23.54
N VAL A 386 -14.42 24.92 24.82
CA VAL A 386 -15.05 24.03 25.80
C VAL A 386 -15.91 24.92 26.71
N ASP A 387 -17.23 24.69 26.70
CA ASP A 387 -18.22 25.47 27.45
C ASP A 387 -18.14 27.00 27.23
N GLY A 388 -17.68 27.40 26.04
CA GLY A 388 -17.50 28.79 25.69
C GLY A 388 -16.08 29.32 25.90
N GLU A 389 -15.27 28.68 26.72
CA GLU A 389 -13.87 29.02 26.91
C GLU A 389 -13.00 28.55 25.73
N LYS A 390 -12.35 29.48 25.08
CA LYS A 390 -11.51 29.21 23.91
C LYS A 390 -10.05 29.05 24.30
N ARG A 391 -9.40 28.05 23.68
CA ARG A 391 -7.95 27.81 23.78
C ARG A 391 -7.36 27.36 22.47
N GLU A 392 -6.13 27.73 22.20
CA GLU A 392 -5.33 27.20 21.10
C GLU A 392 -4.88 25.78 21.43
N LEU A 393 -4.89 24.88 20.43
CA LEU A 393 -4.44 23.51 20.55
C LEU A 393 -3.08 23.34 19.88
N GLU A 394 -2.19 22.59 20.52
CA GLU A 394 -0.97 22.12 19.88
C GLU A 394 -1.29 21.14 18.76
N THR A 395 -0.56 21.27 17.65
CA THR A 395 -0.78 20.45 16.47
C THR A 395 0.47 19.70 16.05
N PHE A 396 0.26 18.53 15.48
CA PHE A 396 1.29 17.75 14.80
C PHE A 396 0.83 17.35 13.40
N THR A 397 1.75 16.88 12.55
CA THR A 397 1.40 16.46 11.19
C THR A 397 0.73 15.11 11.22
N SER A 398 -0.50 15.03 10.70
CA SER A 398 -1.26 13.80 10.58
C SER A 398 -0.58 12.79 9.64
N VAL A 399 -0.69 11.50 9.95
CA VAL A 399 -0.29 10.42 9.03
C VAL A 399 -1.27 10.23 7.88
N PHE A 400 -2.44 10.87 7.93
CA PHE A 400 -3.38 10.96 6.83
C PHE A 400 -2.98 12.09 5.90
N SER A 401 -2.07 11.82 4.98
CA SER A 401 -1.75 12.75 3.90
C SER A 401 -2.85 12.77 2.84
N ALA A 402 -2.74 13.69 1.90
CA ALA A 402 -3.59 13.72 0.71
C ALA A 402 -3.25 12.57 -0.22
N GLN A 403 -3.44 11.42 0.23
CA GLN A 403 -3.75 10.14 -0.40
C GLN A 403 -3.00 9.59 -1.61
N ASP A 404 -2.85 8.30 -1.62
CA ASP A 404 -2.37 7.40 -2.67
C ASP A 404 -0.91 7.59 -3.09
N SER A 405 -0.16 8.47 -2.44
CA SER A 405 1.28 8.58 -2.67
C SER A 405 2.02 8.71 -1.34
N ALA A 406 3.24 8.22 -1.30
CA ALA A 406 4.12 8.42 -0.17
C ALA A 406 4.66 9.87 -0.09
N VAL A 407 4.34 10.72 -1.06
CA VAL A 407 4.58 12.17 -0.99
C VAL A 407 3.39 12.82 -0.30
N ASN A 408 3.64 13.49 0.82
CA ASN A 408 2.64 14.36 1.42
C ASN A 408 2.46 15.59 0.54
N VAL A 409 1.37 15.60 -0.22
CA VAL A 409 1.02 16.76 -1.05
C VAL A 409 0.35 17.86 -0.24
N VAL A 410 -0.27 17.50 0.89
CA VAL A 410 -0.80 18.41 1.91
C VAL A 410 -0.63 17.78 3.27
N ASP A 411 0.00 18.51 4.19
CA ASP A 411 0.07 18.13 5.60
C ASP A 411 -1.19 18.58 6.33
N PHE A 412 -1.93 17.63 6.87
CA PHE A 412 -3.09 17.95 7.70
C PHE A 412 -2.69 18.13 9.16
N PRO A 413 -3.15 19.20 9.82
CA PRO A 413 -2.94 19.36 11.25
C PRO A 413 -3.80 18.38 12.04
N ALA A 414 -3.15 17.53 12.84
CA ALA A 414 -3.77 16.69 13.84
C ALA A 414 -3.52 17.28 15.24
N PHE A 415 -4.40 16.95 16.18
CA PHE A 415 -4.34 17.50 17.53
C PHE A 415 -5.09 16.62 18.53
N PHE A 416 -4.72 16.78 19.80
CA PHE A 416 -5.54 16.33 20.92
C PHE A 416 -6.31 17.50 21.53
N CYS A 417 -7.59 17.27 21.86
CA CYS A 417 -8.38 18.19 22.67
C CYS A 417 -8.79 17.47 23.95
N GLU A 418 -8.29 17.94 25.09
CA GLU A 418 -8.60 17.41 26.42
C GLU A 418 -9.66 18.25 27.09
N PHE A 419 -10.62 17.63 27.77
CA PHE A 419 -11.67 18.29 28.57
C PHE A 419 -12.11 17.37 29.73
N PRO A 420 -12.80 17.89 30.75
CA PRO A 420 -13.25 17.06 31.87
C PRO A 420 -14.18 15.93 31.42
N ALA A 421 -14.09 14.77 32.06
CA ALA A 421 -14.97 13.65 31.82
C ALA A 421 -16.24 13.67 32.66
N ASP A 422 -16.25 14.42 33.76
CA ASP A 422 -17.39 14.62 34.62
C ASP A 422 -18.31 15.74 34.09
N GLY A 423 -19.59 15.74 34.58
CA GLY A 423 -20.55 16.77 34.18
C GLY A 423 -21.01 16.71 32.71
N ARG A 424 -21.43 17.88 32.19
CA ARG A 424 -21.85 18.05 30.80
C ARG A 424 -21.04 19.17 30.18
N HIS A 425 -20.44 18.90 29.04
CA HIS A 425 -19.59 19.84 28.32
C HIS A 425 -20.00 19.96 26.84
N GLU A 426 -19.86 21.17 26.31
CA GLU A 426 -20.07 21.48 24.90
C GLU A 426 -18.75 21.87 24.24
N ILE A 427 -18.30 21.06 23.26
CA ILE A 427 -17.03 21.25 22.60
C ILE A 427 -17.26 21.65 21.14
N LYS A 428 -16.65 22.76 20.72
CA LYS A 428 -16.66 23.28 19.35
C LYS A 428 -15.24 23.53 18.89
N PHE A 429 -15.02 23.44 17.60
CA PHE A 429 -13.70 23.67 17.01
C PHE A 429 -13.78 24.73 15.91
N PHE A 430 -12.70 25.51 15.82
CA PHE A 430 -12.53 26.54 14.82
C PHE A 430 -11.11 26.48 14.28
N ILE A 431 -10.95 26.90 13.03
CA ILE A 431 -9.64 27.18 12.45
C ILE A 431 -9.50 28.68 12.36
N SER A 432 -8.54 29.25 13.07
CA SER A 432 -8.17 30.65 12.94
C SER A 432 -7.14 30.78 11.83
N ILE A 433 -7.42 31.58 10.83
CA ILE A 433 -6.50 31.90 9.73
C ILE A 433 -6.33 33.40 9.67
N ARG A 434 -5.10 33.87 9.85
CA ARG A 434 -4.75 35.30 9.90
C ARG A 434 -5.68 36.08 10.84
N GLY A 435 -6.00 35.48 12.00
CA GLY A 435 -6.85 36.09 13.04
C GLY A 435 -8.37 36.00 12.82
N LYS A 436 -8.83 35.44 11.71
CA LYS A 436 -10.26 35.23 11.44
C LYS A 436 -10.62 33.74 11.69
N GLU A 437 -11.67 33.51 12.46
CA GLU A 437 -12.12 32.18 12.83
C GLU A 437 -13.14 31.61 11.81
N TYR A 438 -12.91 30.38 11.42
CA TYR A 438 -13.81 29.58 10.56
C TYR A 438 -14.28 28.37 11.34
N PRO A 439 -15.58 28.04 11.34
CA PRO A 439 -16.07 26.89 12.05
C PRO A 439 -15.62 25.58 11.40
N THR A 440 -15.57 24.52 12.18
CA THR A 440 -15.36 23.16 11.66
C THR A 440 -16.68 22.41 11.57
N ASN A 441 -16.77 21.49 10.62
CA ASN A 441 -17.80 20.48 10.55
C ASN A 441 -17.21 19.17 11.04
N LEU A 442 -17.72 18.67 12.17
CA LEU A 442 -17.35 17.37 12.69
C LEU A 442 -17.86 16.28 11.74
N LEU A 443 -16.97 15.59 11.06
CA LEU A 443 -17.29 14.51 10.18
C LEU A 443 -16.90 13.18 10.83
N ALA A 444 -17.84 12.25 10.81
CA ALA A 444 -17.56 10.87 11.10
C ALA A 444 -17.09 10.19 9.80
N GLU A 445 -15.84 9.76 9.74
CA GLU A 445 -15.43 8.81 8.70
C GLU A 445 -16.15 7.46 8.89
N PRO A 446 -16.22 6.59 7.86
CA PRO A 446 -16.86 5.26 7.99
C PRO A 446 -16.28 4.40 9.12
N THR A 447 -15.10 4.74 9.62
CA THR A 447 -14.44 4.12 10.77
C THR A 447 -14.63 4.88 12.09
N ALA A 448 -15.28 6.04 12.05
CA ALA A 448 -15.57 6.83 13.23
C ALA A 448 -16.85 6.35 13.90
N VAL A 449 -16.94 6.64 15.17
CA VAL A 449 -18.01 6.19 16.07
C VAL A 449 -19.40 6.62 15.62
N PHE A 450 -19.55 7.82 15.03
CA PHE A 450 -20.84 8.37 14.64
C PHE A 450 -21.22 8.05 13.19
N SER A 451 -22.50 7.72 12.97
CA SER A 451 -23.09 7.50 11.64
C SER A 451 -24.54 7.98 11.63
N ARG A 452 -25.22 7.89 10.47
CA ARG A 452 -26.68 8.20 10.42
C ARG A 452 -27.53 7.37 11.39
N LYS A 453 -27.07 6.16 11.75
CA LYS A 453 -27.77 5.24 12.66
C LYS A 453 -27.20 5.26 14.07
N ILE A 454 -25.97 5.68 14.25
CA ILE A 454 -25.25 5.78 15.53
C ILE A 454 -25.10 7.25 15.85
N ARG A 455 -25.93 7.75 16.75
CA ARG A 455 -25.98 9.18 17.12
C ARG A 455 -25.36 9.48 18.46
N MET A 456 -25.05 8.45 19.23
CA MET A 456 -24.38 8.58 20.52
C MET A 456 -23.39 7.44 20.70
N TYR A 457 -22.40 7.70 21.50
CA TYR A 457 -21.33 6.77 21.86
C TYR A 457 -21.00 6.92 23.33
N VAL A 458 -20.85 5.82 24.04
CA VAL A 458 -20.41 5.84 25.43
C VAL A 458 -19.01 5.26 25.51
N ARG A 459 -18.15 5.93 26.25
CA ARG A 459 -16.79 5.48 26.52
C ARG A 459 -16.45 5.74 27.99
N ASN A 460 -16.19 4.69 28.77
CA ASN A 460 -15.83 4.78 30.19
C ASN A 460 -16.77 5.74 30.97
N GLY A 461 -18.07 5.51 30.95
CA GLY A 461 -19.04 6.31 31.70
C GLY A 461 -19.30 7.71 31.16
N VAL A 462 -18.75 8.07 30.01
CA VAL A 462 -19.02 9.35 29.34
C VAL A 462 -19.75 9.13 28.03
N MET A 463 -20.92 9.71 27.89
CA MET A 463 -21.72 9.71 26.67
C MET A 463 -21.35 10.90 25.79
N PHE A 464 -21.08 10.64 24.54
CA PHE A 464 -20.81 11.64 23.48
C PHE A 464 -21.97 11.66 22.50
N THR A 465 -22.42 12.86 22.14
CA THR A 465 -23.45 13.10 21.12
C THR A 465 -23.02 14.24 20.22
N LEU A 466 -23.43 14.19 18.96
CA LEU A 466 -23.10 15.22 17.99
C LEU A 466 -24.37 16.03 17.65
N ASN A 467 -24.37 17.32 18.03
CA ASN A 467 -25.41 18.28 17.74
C ASN A 467 -24.93 19.31 16.73
N GLY A 468 -25.16 19.07 15.45
CA GLY A 468 -24.64 19.93 14.38
C GLY A 468 -23.12 19.99 14.40
N ARG A 469 -22.55 21.13 14.77
CA ARG A 469 -21.11 21.36 14.87
C ARG A 469 -20.55 21.23 16.30
N THR A 470 -21.37 20.83 17.26
CA THR A 470 -21.03 20.73 18.67
C THR A 470 -20.96 19.28 19.08
N LEU A 471 -19.82 18.85 19.62
CA LEU A 471 -19.71 17.62 20.35
C LEU A 471 -20.17 17.89 21.79
N VAL A 472 -21.12 17.12 22.27
CA VAL A 472 -21.59 17.19 23.65
C VAL A 472 -21.15 15.95 24.38
N SER A 473 -20.49 16.11 25.51
CA SER A 473 -20.16 15.01 26.44
C SER A 473 -21.00 15.17 27.73
N ARG A 474 -21.35 14.04 28.35
CA ARG A 474 -21.92 14.01 29.69
C ARG A 474 -21.62 12.69 30.38
N SER A 475 -21.46 12.74 31.69
CA SER A 475 -21.38 11.52 32.52
C SER A 475 -22.68 10.74 32.46
N VAL A 476 -22.59 9.42 32.46
CA VAL A 476 -23.72 8.49 32.50
C VAL A 476 -23.38 7.31 33.39
N ASP A 477 -24.40 6.82 34.09
CA ASP A 477 -24.30 5.55 34.81
C ASP A 477 -24.56 4.35 33.89
N GLU A 478 -24.29 3.14 34.35
CA GLU A 478 -24.51 1.90 33.62
C GLU A 478 -25.96 1.69 33.16
N ASN A 479 -26.95 2.13 33.93
CA ASN A 479 -28.36 2.01 33.54
C ASN A 479 -28.74 2.99 32.45
N GLU A 480 -28.18 4.18 32.46
CA GLU A 480 -28.34 5.16 31.37
C GLU A 480 -27.67 4.70 30.10
N LYS A 481 -26.43 4.19 30.20
CA LYS A 481 -25.68 3.57 29.08
C LYS A 481 -26.50 2.44 28.45
N TYR A 482 -26.99 1.50 29.26
CA TYR A 482 -27.79 0.38 28.80
C TYR A 482 -29.05 0.87 28.06
N ARG A 483 -29.83 1.80 28.67
CA ARG A 483 -31.03 2.35 28.02
C ARG A 483 -30.77 3.01 26.70
N ALA A 484 -29.72 3.80 26.64
CA ALA A 484 -29.29 4.52 25.44
C ALA A 484 -28.88 3.57 24.30
N GLU A 485 -28.07 2.55 24.58
CA GLU A 485 -27.66 1.55 23.60
C GLU A 485 -28.84 0.67 23.11
N ARG A 486 -29.74 0.30 24.00
CA ARG A 486 -30.99 -0.40 23.65
C ARG A 486 -31.88 0.44 22.74
N GLU A 487 -32.01 1.74 23.02
CA GLU A 487 -32.76 2.67 22.17
C GLU A 487 -32.11 2.80 20.79
N GLN A 488 -30.77 2.99 20.75
CA GLN A 488 -30.04 3.08 19.49
C GLN A 488 -30.13 1.80 18.68
N SER A 489 -30.20 0.63 19.31
CA SER A 489 -30.34 -0.66 18.64
C SER A 489 -31.66 -0.76 17.84
N LYS A 490 -32.68 0.06 18.12
CA LYS A 490 -33.93 0.12 17.35
C LYS A 490 -33.71 0.63 15.91
N ASN A 491 -32.64 1.36 15.65
CA ASN A 491 -32.26 1.86 14.32
C ASN A 491 -31.78 0.74 13.37
N PHE A 492 -31.62 -0.48 13.87
CA PHE A 492 -31.08 -1.63 13.12
C PHE A 492 -32.17 -2.71 12.96
N LYS A 493 -31.99 -3.62 12.01
CA LYS A 493 -32.89 -4.73 11.67
C LYS A 493 -32.16 -6.07 11.58
N GLY A 494 -32.90 -7.16 11.57
CA GLY A 494 -32.39 -8.51 11.32
C GLY A 494 -31.31 -8.96 12.29
N ASN A 495 -30.32 -9.66 11.79
CA ASN A 495 -29.23 -10.23 12.59
C ASN A 495 -28.40 -9.17 13.31
N VAL A 496 -28.19 -8.00 12.70
CA VAL A 496 -27.48 -6.89 13.34
C VAL A 496 -28.17 -6.49 14.65
N LYS A 497 -29.50 -6.26 14.63
CA LYS A 497 -30.25 -5.91 15.85
C LYS A 497 -30.22 -7.02 16.90
N LYS A 498 -30.31 -8.29 16.45
CA LYS A 498 -30.25 -9.45 17.35
C LYS A 498 -28.91 -9.51 18.08
N LEU A 499 -27.81 -9.43 17.33
CA LEU A 499 -26.47 -9.51 17.90
C LEU A 499 -26.17 -8.32 18.82
N ARG A 500 -26.54 -7.08 18.42
CA ARG A 500 -26.41 -5.91 19.28
C ARG A 500 -27.11 -6.11 20.63
N ASN A 501 -28.39 -6.53 20.59
CA ASN A 501 -29.15 -6.75 21.81
C ASN A 501 -28.52 -7.86 22.67
N ALA A 502 -28.08 -8.95 22.08
CA ALA A 502 -27.45 -10.03 22.80
C ALA A 502 -26.14 -9.56 23.50
N ALA A 503 -25.30 -8.77 22.80
CA ALA A 503 -24.08 -8.23 23.38
C ALA A 503 -24.36 -7.24 24.52
N ILE A 504 -25.37 -6.36 24.37
CA ILE A 504 -25.75 -5.40 25.41
C ILE A 504 -26.21 -6.13 26.68
N GLU A 505 -26.97 -7.22 26.56
CA GLU A 505 -27.41 -8.03 27.72
C GLU A 505 -26.21 -8.80 28.31
N TYR A 506 -25.44 -9.48 27.48
CA TYR A 506 -24.36 -10.35 27.91
C TYR A 506 -23.32 -9.61 28.78
N ARG A 507 -22.89 -8.42 28.36
CA ARG A 507 -21.85 -7.67 29.10
C ARG A 507 -22.29 -7.11 30.46
N ARG A 508 -23.61 -7.11 30.77
CA ARG A 508 -24.09 -6.71 32.10
C ARG A 508 -23.79 -7.74 33.18
N GLU A 509 -23.71 -9.00 32.77
CA GLU A 509 -23.54 -10.14 33.69
C GLU A 509 -22.13 -10.74 33.61
N HIS A 510 -21.41 -10.45 32.51
CA HIS A 510 -20.11 -11.07 32.19
C HIS A 510 -19.03 -10.02 31.97
N LYS A 511 -17.87 -10.23 32.60
CA LYS A 511 -16.64 -9.45 32.35
C LYS A 511 -15.75 -10.27 31.45
N VAL A 512 -15.55 -9.83 30.20
CA VAL A 512 -14.85 -10.59 29.17
C VAL A 512 -13.52 -9.96 28.77
N GLU A 513 -12.48 -10.75 28.70
CA GLU A 513 -11.18 -10.41 28.15
C GLU A 513 -10.83 -11.36 27.01
N LEU A 514 -10.32 -10.80 25.89
CA LEU A 514 -9.97 -11.55 24.70
C LEU A 514 -8.49 -11.41 24.37
N TYR A 515 -7.87 -12.51 23.98
CA TYR A 515 -6.45 -12.60 23.66
C TYR A 515 -6.24 -13.05 22.23
N TYR A 516 -5.38 -12.32 21.49
CA TYR A 516 -5.14 -12.56 20.07
C TYR A 516 -3.65 -12.55 19.75
N ASP A 517 -3.24 -13.54 18.96
CA ASP A 517 -1.97 -13.53 18.25
C ASP A 517 -2.17 -13.43 16.74
N LEU A 518 -1.09 -13.29 16.00
CA LEU A 518 -1.16 -13.24 14.53
C LEU A 518 -1.51 -14.64 13.98
N HIS A 519 -2.44 -14.70 13.06
CA HIS A 519 -2.91 -15.96 12.46
C HIS A 519 -1.82 -16.79 11.75
N THR A 520 -0.70 -16.18 11.42
CA THR A 520 0.42 -16.79 10.69
C THR A 520 1.61 -17.18 11.58
N VAL A 521 1.60 -16.75 12.85
CA VAL A 521 2.67 -16.99 13.83
C VAL A 521 2.16 -17.93 14.91
N ASP A 522 2.99 -18.88 15.33
CA ASP A 522 2.72 -19.72 16.48
C ASP A 522 3.02 -18.94 17.75
N PHE A 523 2.06 -18.78 18.62
CA PHE A 523 2.17 -18.25 19.98
C PHE A 523 3.10 -17.06 20.16
N ASP A 524 2.50 -15.93 20.36
CA ASP A 524 3.16 -14.67 20.64
C ASP A 524 2.71 -14.15 22.02
N ASN A 525 2.90 -12.90 22.27
CA ASN A 525 2.59 -12.25 23.54
C ASN A 525 1.13 -12.42 24.00
N GLY A 526 0.19 -12.60 23.07
CA GLY A 526 -1.21 -12.89 23.39
C GLY A 526 -1.39 -14.25 24.06
N TYR A 527 -0.68 -15.28 23.60
CA TYR A 527 -0.70 -16.61 24.21
C TYR A 527 -0.08 -16.59 25.61
N TYR A 528 1.11 -16.01 25.74
CA TYR A 528 1.81 -15.99 27.04
C TYR A 528 1.03 -15.18 28.09
N GLN A 529 0.43 -14.06 27.68
CA GLN A 529 -0.43 -13.28 28.57
C GLN A 529 -1.69 -14.06 28.96
N PHE A 530 -2.37 -14.72 28.01
CA PHE A 530 -3.51 -15.58 28.31
C PHE A 530 -3.16 -16.69 29.30
N LYS A 531 -2.02 -17.38 29.13
CA LYS A 531 -1.55 -18.44 30.00
C LYS A 531 -1.25 -17.96 31.41
N ASN A 532 -0.88 -16.70 31.58
CA ASN A 532 -0.72 -16.08 32.90
C ASN A 532 -2.09 -15.75 33.49
N ASP A 533 -2.92 -15.02 32.76
CA ASP A 533 -4.12 -14.39 33.30
C ASP A 533 -5.24 -15.39 33.62
N ILE A 534 -5.32 -16.50 32.86
CA ILE A 534 -6.34 -17.55 33.10
C ILE A 534 -6.23 -18.23 34.43
N LYS A 535 -5.09 -18.12 35.14
CA LYS A 535 -4.87 -18.70 36.48
C LYS A 535 -5.57 -17.92 37.59
N HIS A 536 -5.96 -16.67 37.33
CA HIS A 536 -6.57 -15.80 38.32
C HIS A 536 -8.10 -16.03 38.43
N SER A 537 -8.59 -16.17 39.66
CA SER A 537 -10.00 -16.39 39.97
C SER A 537 -10.67 -15.09 40.40
N ASP A 538 -10.69 -14.08 39.54
CA ASP A 538 -11.19 -12.72 39.78
C ASP A 538 -12.57 -12.45 39.20
N GLY A 539 -13.25 -13.49 38.72
CA GLY A 539 -14.58 -13.37 38.07
C GLY A 539 -14.56 -12.82 36.66
N VAL A 540 -13.38 -12.75 36.02
CA VAL A 540 -13.25 -12.34 34.63
C VAL A 540 -13.18 -13.57 33.71
N GLU A 541 -14.00 -13.58 32.68
CA GLU A 541 -13.99 -14.63 31.67
C GLU A 541 -12.94 -14.31 30.59
N ARG A 542 -11.93 -15.16 30.47
CA ARG A 542 -10.80 -14.99 29.55
C ARG A 542 -10.87 -15.98 28.42
N TYR A 543 -10.77 -15.49 27.17
CA TYR A 543 -10.84 -16.33 25.99
C TYR A 543 -9.68 -16.05 25.02
N TYR A 544 -9.00 -17.12 24.60
CA TYR A 544 -8.00 -17.05 23.54
C TYR A 544 -8.66 -17.32 22.17
N ILE A 545 -8.44 -16.41 21.22
CA ILE A 545 -9.06 -16.46 19.90
C ILE A 545 -8.10 -17.10 18.90
N TYR A 546 -8.51 -18.23 18.32
CA TYR A 546 -7.69 -18.98 17.37
C TYR A 546 -8.33 -19.01 15.97
N SER A 547 -7.51 -19.03 14.93
CA SER A 547 -7.95 -19.03 13.51
C SER A 547 -7.66 -20.33 12.78
N ARG A 548 -6.76 -21.18 13.30
CA ARG A 548 -6.36 -22.44 12.70
C ARG A 548 -6.50 -23.59 13.71
N GLU A 549 -6.60 -24.81 13.17
CA GLU A 549 -6.60 -26.00 14.03
C GLU A 549 -5.17 -26.34 14.46
N TYR A 550 -4.96 -26.54 15.75
CA TYR A 550 -3.67 -26.96 16.31
C TYR A 550 -3.59 -28.48 16.32
N LYS A 551 -2.54 -29.04 15.72
CA LYS A 551 -2.32 -30.49 15.71
C LYS A 551 -2.03 -31.05 17.13
N ASN A 552 -1.44 -30.22 18.00
CA ASN A 552 -0.98 -30.61 19.34
C ASN A 552 -1.69 -29.80 20.41
N ILE A 553 -3.01 -29.65 20.32
CA ILE A 553 -3.78 -28.78 21.23
C ILE A 553 -3.64 -29.20 22.69
N ASP A 554 -3.53 -30.52 22.97
CA ASP A 554 -3.38 -31.05 24.33
C ASP A 554 -2.00 -30.78 24.94
N GLU A 555 -0.97 -30.52 24.14
CA GLU A 555 0.36 -30.10 24.61
C GLU A 555 0.40 -28.59 24.90
N LEU A 556 -0.41 -27.83 24.21
CA LEU A 556 -0.43 -26.37 24.26
C LEU A 556 -1.38 -25.82 25.32
N PHE A 557 -2.52 -26.49 25.50
CA PHE A 557 -3.57 -26.06 26.42
C PHE A 557 -4.07 -27.22 27.24
N THR A 558 -4.20 -27.01 28.53
CA THR A 558 -4.86 -27.97 29.42
C THR A 558 -6.34 -28.13 29.06
N LYS A 559 -7.01 -29.17 29.52
CA LYS A 559 -8.44 -29.39 29.26
C LYS A 559 -9.31 -28.23 29.74
N ASP A 560 -8.95 -27.63 30.87
CA ASP A 560 -9.68 -26.48 31.40
C ASP A 560 -9.46 -25.25 30.52
N GLU A 561 -8.25 -25.00 30.06
CA GLU A 561 -7.93 -23.88 29.10
C GLU A 561 -8.60 -24.09 27.76
N GLN A 562 -8.75 -25.31 27.27
CA GLN A 562 -9.43 -25.61 26.00
C GLN A 562 -10.91 -25.16 26.00
N ALA A 563 -11.58 -25.12 27.17
CA ALA A 563 -12.94 -24.58 27.29
C ALA A 563 -13.01 -23.07 27.00
N HIS A 564 -11.87 -22.38 27.11
CA HIS A 564 -11.70 -20.95 26.87
C HIS A 564 -11.18 -20.61 25.47
N LEU A 565 -11.05 -21.60 24.57
CA LEU A 565 -10.67 -21.39 23.18
C LEU A 565 -11.90 -21.04 22.33
N VAL A 566 -11.79 -19.99 21.52
CA VAL A 566 -12.89 -19.53 20.66
C VAL A 566 -12.41 -19.37 19.23
N LYS A 567 -13.10 -20.00 18.29
CA LYS A 567 -12.76 -19.92 16.85
C LYS A 567 -13.04 -18.54 16.31
N PHE A 568 -12.05 -17.97 15.61
CA PHE A 568 -12.16 -16.67 14.94
C PHE A 568 -13.35 -16.62 13.98
N GLY A 569 -14.10 -15.52 14.00
CA GLY A 569 -15.24 -15.30 13.12
C GLY A 569 -16.52 -16.07 13.49
N SER A 570 -16.49 -16.94 14.52
CA SER A 570 -17.68 -17.65 15.00
C SER A 570 -18.73 -16.71 15.63
N GLU A 571 -19.97 -17.16 15.74
CA GLU A 571 -21.02 -16.37 16.44
C GLU A 571 -20.67 -16.09 17.90
N LYS A 572 -20.04 -17.05 18.59
CA LYS A 572 -19.49 -16.86 19.94
C LYS A 572 -18.45 -15.75 19.95
N HIS A 573 -17.51 -15.76 18.98
CA HIS A 573 -16.51 -14.70 18.86
C HIS A 573 -17.16 -13.32 18.66
N LYS A 574 -18.12 -13.19 17.76
CA LYS A 574 -18.85 -11.92 17.53
C LYS A 574 -19.52 -11.39 18.79
N LEU A 575 -20.16 -12.27 19.56
CA LEU A 575 -20.80 -11.90 20.81
C LEU A 575 -19.77 -11.42 21.83
N LEU A 576 -18.74 -12.21 22.09
CA LEU A 576 -17.69 -11.89 23.05
C LEU A 576 -16.94 -10.60 22.66
N TYR A 577 -16.66 -10.41 21.38
CA TYR A 577 -15.98 -9.20 20.86
C TYR A 577 -16.77 -7.92 21.17
N LEU A 578 -18.10 -7.94 20.96
CA LEU A 578 -18.97 -6.81 21.30
C LEU A 578 -19.23 -6.65 22.79
N SER A 579 -18.88 -7.64 23.59
CA SER A 579 -19.08 -7.66 25.04
C SER A 579 -17.78 -7.52 25.84
N ALA A 580 -16.63 -7.51 25.14
CA ALA A 580 -15.34 -7.44 25.79
C ALA A 580 -15.14 -6.12 26.53
N ARG A 581 -14.43 -6.19 27.66
CA ARG A 581 -13.91 -5.02 28.41
C ARG A 581 -12.48 -4.69 27.99
N VAL A 582 -11.65 -5.73 27.75
CA VAL A 582 -10.27 -5.59 27.29
C VAL A 582 -10.00 -6.58 26.17
N ILE A 583 -9.25 -6.11 25.18
CA ILE A 583 -8.71 -6.92 24.11
C ILE A 583 -7.19 -6.82 24.16
N PHE A 584 -6.52 -7.94 24.38
CA PHE A 584 -5.07 -8.07 24.29
C PHE A 584 -4.70 -8.59 22.90
N THR A 585 -3.83 -7.90 22.22
CA THR A 585 -3.45 -8.28 20.85
C THR A 585 -1.97 -8.03 20.59
N ALA A 586 -1.30 -9.02 20.00
CA ALA A 586 0.06 -8.84 19.48
C ALA A 586 0.06 -8.12 18.11
N PHE A 587 -1.11 -7.66 17.62
CA PHE A 587 -1.26 -7.05 16.31
C PHE A 587 -2.02 -5.71 16.36
N TYR A 588 -1.57 -4.73 15.58
CA TYR A 588 -2.11 -3.36 15.61
C TYR A 588 -3.36 -3.13 14.74
N GLY A 589 -3.68 -4.05 13.83
CA GLY A 589 -4.73 -3.88 12.81
C GLY A 589 -6.12 -4.33 13.27
N VAL A 590 -7.14 -3.88 12.52
CA VAL A 590 -8.54 -4.28 12.75
C VAL A 590 -8.80 -5.70 12.25
N THR A 591 -8.33 -6.02 11.06
CA THR A 591 -8.65 -7.26 10.34
C THR A 591 -8.30 -8.54 11.10
N PRO A 592 -7.15 -8.62 11.79
CA PRO A 592 -6.79 -9.82 12.56
C PRO A 592 -7.57 -9.99 13.87
N VAL A 593 -8.21 -8.93 14.35
CA VAL A 593 -8.92 -8.93 15.66
C VAL A 593 -10.43 -8.96 15.48
N SER A 594 -10.94 -8.28 14.45
CA SER A 594 -12.38 -8.11 14.24
C SER A 594 -13.04 -9.35 13.60
N PRO A 595 -14.07 -9.94 14.24
CA PRO A 595 -14.83 -11.03 13.65
C PRO A 595 -15.70 -10.61 12.45
N PHE A 596 -15.72 -9.33 12.11
CA PHE A 596 -16.50 -8.77 11.01
C PHE A 596 -15.69 -8.57 9.72
N GLY A 597 -14.43 -8.98 9.73
CA GLY A 597 -13.53 -9.04 8.57
C GLY A 597 -12.98 -7.69 8.09
N SER A 598 -13.60 -6.57 8.44
CA SER A 598 -13.12 -5.23 8.06
C SER A 598 -13.71 -4.14 8.96
N ALA A 599 -13.10 -2.96 8.93
CA ALA A 599 -13.64 -1.78 9.61
C ALA A 599 -15.05 -1.42 9.12
N ALA A 600 -15.35 -1.63 7.84
CA ALA A 600 -16.70 -1.40 7.30
C ALA A 600 -17.74 -2.37 7.89
N GLY A 601 -17.36 -3.62 8.16
CA GLY A 601 -18.20 -4.61 8.81
C GLY A 601 -18.53 -4.27 10.26
N GLU A 602 -17.70 -3.50 10.95
CA GLU A 602 -17.91 -3.05 12.32
C GLU A 602 -18.84 -1.83 12.45
N VAL A 603 -18.99 -1.04 11.39
CA VAL A 603 -19.80 0.21 11.43
C VAL A 603 -21.16 0.05 12.10
N PRO A 604 -21.93 -1.05 11.90
CA PRO A 604 -23.20 -1.25 12.58
C PRO A 604 -23.11 -1.45 14.10
N TYR A 605 -21.91 -1.65 14.63
CA TYR A 605 -21.65 -1.98 16.04
C TYR A 605 -20.68 -0.99 16.70
N ALA A 606 -20.28 0.06 16.00
CA ALA A 606 -19.18 0.95 16.43
C ALA A 606 -19.40 1.56 17.82
N ASP A 607 -20.65 1.84 18.21
CA ASP A 607 -21.03 2.34 19.52
C ASP A 607 -20.93 1.29 20.64
N LEU A 608 -20.87 0.01 20.30
CA LEU A 608 -20.69 -1.08 21.26
C LEU A 608 -19.23 -1.47 21.47
N LEU A 609 -18.30 -0.93 20.66
CA LEU A 609 -16.86 -1.20 20.77
C LEU A 609 -16.25 -0.35 21.90
N ASP A 610 -16.70 -0.56 23.12
CA ASP A 610 -16.30 0.20 24.32
C ASP A 610 -15.17 -0.50 25.12
N PHE A 611 -14.53 -1.51 24.54
CA PHE A 611 -13.39 -2.17 25.14
C PHE A 611 -12.12 -1.32 25.05
N LYS A 612 -11.19 -1.53 25.98
CA LYS A 612 -9.81 -1.06 25.83
C LYS A 612 -8.99 -2.07 25.04
N THR A 613 -8.20 -1.60 24.10
CA THR A 613 -7.26 -2.44 23.36
C THR A 613 -5.85 -2.26 23.90
N VAL A 614 -5.27 -3.33 24.40
CA VAL A 614 -3.87 -3.41 24.81
C VAL A 614 -3.05 -4.03 23.70
N TYR A 615 -2.19 -3.25 23.07
CA TYR A 615 -1.25 -3.75 22.08
C TYR A 615 -0.02 -4.30 22.76
N LEU A 616 0.10 -5.62 22.74
CA LEU A 616 1.18 -6.37 23.39
C LEU A 616 2.49 -6.31 22.60
N GLN A 617 2.44 -5.81 21.37
CA GLN A 617 3.48 -5.87 20.36
C GLN A 617 3.84 -7.29 19.90
N HIS A 618 4.40 -7.41 18.70
CA HIS A 618 5.02 -8.61 18.17
C HIS A 618 6.55 -8.59 18.39
N GLY A 619 7.10 -7.42 18.62
CA GLY A 619 8.52 -7.15 18.87
C GLY A 619 8.77 -5.65 18.90
N VAL A 620 9.87 -5.27 19.50
CA VAL A 620 10.33 -3.87 19.47
C VAL A 620 10.54 -3.41 18.03
N LEU A 621 10.13 -2.20 17.70
CA LEU A 621 10.22 -1.69 16.32
C LEU A 621 11.66 -1.31 15.96
N HIS A 622 12.23 -1.98 14.97
CA HIS A 622 13.50 -1.64 14.37
C HIS A 622 13.31 -0.73 13.15
N ALA A 623 12.44 -1.14 12.23
CA ALA A 623 12.02 -0.33 11.09
C ALA A 623 10.83 0.56 11.45
N SER A 624 10.78 1.77 10.90
CA SER A 624 9.68 2.71 11.16
C SER A 624 8.38 2.24 10.51
N LEU A 625 7.37 2.06 11.32
CA LEU A 625 6.00 1.71 10.93
C LEU A 625 5.01 2.85 11.25
N ARG A 626 5.46 4.12 11.16
CA ARG A 626 4.65 5.28 11.51
C ARG A 626 3.29 5.31 10.81
N SER A 627 3.26 4.93 9.54
CA SER A 627 2.01 4.86 8.76
C SER A 627 1.01 3.84 9.27
N GLN A 628 1.42 2.91 10.12
CA GLN A 628 0.60 1.80 10.64
C GLN A 628 0.36 1.93 12.15
N ASN A 629 1.41 2.24 12.92
CA ASN A 629 1.40 2.22 14.38
C ASN A 629 1.18 3.59 15.03
N SER A 630 1.05 4.69 14.27
CA SER A 630 0.72 5.99 14.86
C SER A 630 -0.59 5.95 15.64
N VAL A 631 -0.72 6.82 16.63
CA VAL A 631 -1.93 6.97 17.45
C VAL A 631 -3.21 7.17 16.64
N GLU A 632 -3.08 7.75 15.43
CA GLU A 632 -4.19 7.99 14.51
C GLU A 632 -4.65 6.74 13.77
N ARG A 633 -3.75 5.77 13.53
CA ARG A 633 -3.99 4.55 12.74
C ARG A 633 -4.20 3.33 13.61
N CYS A 634 -3.38 3.15 14.61
CA CYS A 634 -3.44 1.99 15.48
C CYS A 634 -4.65 2.10 16.44
N ARG A 635 -5.37 1.00 16.63
CA ARG A 635 -6.50 0.96 17.56
C ARG A 635 -6.12 0.85 19.03
N ALA A 636 -4.84 0.66 19.33
CA ALA A 636 -4.39 0.49 20.71
C ALA A 636 -4.78 1.70 21.57
N ASP A 637 -5.39 1.44 22.71
CA ASP A 637 -5.58 2.40 23.78
C ASP A 637 -4.35 2.42 24.69
N LYS A 638 -3.73 1.26 24.87
CA LYS A 638 -2.50 1.07 25.63
C LYS A 638 -1.50 0.27 24.80
N ILE A 639 -0.23 0.55 24.98
CA ILE A 639 0.88 -0.16 24.33
C ILE A 639 1.83 -0.64 25.40
N VAL A 640 2.10 -1.95 25.41
CA VAL A 640 3.15 -2.54 26.24
C VAL A 640 4.50 -2.19 25.63
N ILE A 641 5.40 -1.64 26.40
CA ILE A 641 6.76 -1.28 26.00
C ILE A 641 7.79 -1.97 26.90
N SER A 642 8.94 -2.32 26.31
CA SER A 642 10.01 -3.06 26.97
C SER A 642 11.25 -2.21 27.23
N ALA A 643 11.33 -1.01 26.65
CA ALA A 643 12.53 -0.20 26.68
C ALA A 643 12.24 1.31 26.75
N PRO A 644 13.11 2.10 27.41
CA PRO A 644 13.04 3.57 27.39
C PRO A 644 13.07 4.15 25.99
N PHE A 645 13.79 3.51 25.08
CA PHE A 645 13.81 3.85 23.66
C PHE A 645 12.41 3.81 23.06
N GLU A 646 11.62 2.77 23.32
CA GLU A 646 10.25 2.64 22.81
C GLU A 646 9.34 3.75 23.33
N LYS A 647 9.46 4.08 24.63
CA LYS A 647 8.71 5.19 25.22
C LYS A 647 8.93 6.48 24.44
N GLN A 648 10.21 6.84 24.26
CA GLN A 648 10.57 8.06 23.53
C GLN A 648 10.08 8.01 22.08
N ASN A 649 10.24 6.87 21.41
CA ASN A 649 9.84 6.69 20.02
C ASN A 649 8.31 6.81 19.84
N TYR A 650 7.53 6.13 20.68
CA TYR A 650 6.07 6.21 20.64
C TYR A 650 5.55 7.61 20.94
N MET A 651 6.16 8.34 21.85
CA MET A 651 5.76 9.72 22.16
C MET A 651 6.11 10.68 21.03
N THR A 652 7.32 10.62 20.45
CA THR A 652 7.80 11.60 19.46
C THR A 652 7.40 11.29 18.03
N ASN A 653 7.52 10.03 17.59
CA ASN A 653 7.32 9.65 16.20
C ASN A 653 5.91 9.11 15.93
N TYR A 654 5.27 8.52 16.93
CA TYR A 654 3.94 7.92 16.81
C TYR A 654 2.85 8.71 17.52
N HIS A 655 3.22 9.79 18.24
CA HIS A 655 2.35 10.75 18.93
C HIS A 655 1.42 10.15 20.00
N TYR A 656 1.85 9.08 20.66
CA TYR A 656 1.10 8.57 21.82
C TYR A 656 1.37 9.43 23.06
N PRO A 657 0.33 9.78 23.83
CA PRO A 657 0.51 10.31 25.17
C PRO A 657 1.24 9.31 26.07
N GLU A 658 2.00 9.80 27.03
CA GLU A 658 2.80 8.97 27.94
C GLU A 658 1.95 7.98 28.73
N ASP A 659 0.77 8.38 29.19
CA ASP A 659 -0.17 7.55 29.95
C ASP A 659 -0.79 6.41 29.14
N ASN A 660 -0.58 6.37 27.82
CA ASN A 660 -0.96 5.23 26.96
C ASN A 660 0.13 4.15 26.87
N LEU A 661 1.29 4.34 27.48
CA LEU A 661 2.43 3.42 27.42
C LEU A 661 2.61 2.66 28.74
N ILE A 662 2.65 1.32 28.67
CA ILE A 662 2.77 0.43 29.85
C ILE A 662 4.17 -0.20 29.86
N PRO A 663 5.06 0.20 30.77
CA PRO A 663 6.45 -0.24 30.77
C PRO A 663 6.65 -1.59 31.50
N THR A 664 5.81 -2.58 31.23
CA THR A 664 5.89 -3.91 31.87
C THR A 664 6.76 -4.91 31.11
N GLY A 665 7.05 -4.62 29.83
CA GLY A 665 7.68 -5.58 28.93
C GLY A 665 6.70 -6.58 28.32
N MET A 666 7.12 -7.22 27.25
CA MET A 666 6.34 -8.23 26.53
C MET A 666 6.31 -9.55 27.33
N ALA A 667 5.14 -10.18 27.45
CA ALA A 667 4.93 -11.41 28.22
C ALA A 667 5.87 -12.56 27.83
N ARG A 668 6.30 -12.65 26.57
CA ARG A 668 7.23 -13.69 26.13
C ARG A 668 8.61 -13.61 26.76
N TYR A 669 9.04 -12.44 27.26
CA TYR A 669 10.33 -12.31 27.92
C TYR A 669 10.42 -13.10 29.22
N ASP A 670 9.29 -13.40 29.88
CA ASP A 670 9.25 -14.28 31.05
C ASP A 670 9.65 -15.73 30.76
N HIS A 671 9.63 -16.12 29.48
CA HIS A 671 9.92 -17.45 28.99
C HIS A 671 11.28 -17.58 28.30
N ILE A 672 12.07 -16.51 28.23
CA ILE A 672 13.42 -16.52 27.68
C ILE A 672 14.44 -16.78 28.80
N ASP A 673 15.07 -17.95 28.79
CA ASP A 673 16.13 -18.31 29.76
C ASP A 673 17.48 -17.70 29.36
N ARG A 674 17.79 -16.55 29.94
CA ARG A 674 19.06 -15.84 29.72
C ARG A 674 20.30 -16.61 30.20
N SER A 675 20.11 -17.62 31.10
CA SER A 675 21.19 -18.44 31.64
C SER A 675 21.52 -19.65 30.76
N LYS A 676 20.63 -20.01 29.81
CA LYS A 676 20.82 -21.15 28.94
C LYS A 676 22.06 -20.99 28.08
N LYS A 677 22.95 -21.98 28.13
CA LYS A 677 24.14 -21.99 27.28
C LYS A 677 23.73 -22.27 25.83
N ALA A 678 24.11 -21.37 24.92
CA ALA A 678 23.87 -21.55 23.50
C ALA A 678 24.57 -22.81 22.96
N LYS A 679 23.99 -23.45 21.97
CA LYS A 679 24.61 -24.48 21.16
C LYS A 679 25.61 -23.84 20.17
N ASN A 680 26.45 -24.66 19.54
CA ASN A 680 27.35 -24.19 18.50
C ASN A 680 26.59 -23.88 17.20
N ARG A 681 25.66 -22.94 17.27
CA ARG A 681 24.82 -22.56 16.13
C ARG A 681 24.74 -21.02 16.00
N ILE A 682 24.77 -20.56 14.77
CA ILE A 682 24.51 -19.16 14.36
C ILE A 682 23.19 -19.14 13.63
N LEU A 683 22.33 -18.18 13.88
CA LEU A 683 21.09 -17.97 13.13
C LEU A 683 21.28 -16.86 12.10
N PHE A 684 20.99 -17.13 10.85
CA PHE A 684 20.85 -16.15 9.78
C PHE A 684 19.36 -16.04 9.40
N ALA A 685 18.73 -14.93 9.72
CA ALA A 685 17.30 -14.70 9.44
C ALA A 685 17.09 -13.33 8.75
N PRO A 686 17.18 -13.27 7.42
CA PRO A 686 16.92 -12.05 6.67
C PRO A 686 15.43 -11.78 6.54
N SER A 687 15.06 -10.50 6.52
CA SER A 687 13.69 -10.05 6.26
C SER A 687 13.35 -10.18 4.77
N TRP A 688 12.07 -10.27 4.47
CA TRP A 688 11.58 -10.24 3.09
C TRP A 688 11.68 -8.84 2.47
N ARG A 689 11.55 -8.77 1.15
CA ARG A 689 11.62 -7.52 0.39
C ARG A 689 10.35 -7.33 -0.43
N LYS A 690 9.66 -6.21 -0.23
CA LYS A 690 8.46 -5.87 -0.98
C LYS A 690 8.72 -5.84 -2.49
N TYR A 691 9.85 -5.33 -2.92
CA TYR A 691 10.19 -5.24 -4.35
C TYR A 691 10.43 -6.59 -5.04
N LEU A 692 10.58 -7.67 -4.26
CA LEU A 692 10.73 -9.04 -4.76
C LEU A 692 9.43 -9.82 -4.81
N THR A 693 8.34 -9.22 -4.37
CA THR A 693 7.04 -9.88 -4.20
C THR A 693 5.94 -9.15 -4.96
N GLN A 694 4.82 -9.83 -5.15
CA GLN A 694 3.56 -9.24 -5.62
C GLN A 694 2.44 -9.48 -4.61
N GLU A 695 1.55 -8.51 -4.50
CA GLU A 695 0.35 -8.62 -3.67
C GLU A 695 -0.73 -9.35 -4.46
N ILE A 696 -1.17 -10.50 -3.95
CA ILE A 696 -2.27 -11.26 -4.55
C ILE A 696 -3.63 -10.77 -4.02
N ASN A 697 -3.66 -10.41 -2.74
CA ASN A 697 -4.80 -9.74 -2.10
C ASN A 697 -4.28 -8.98 -0.87
N SER A 698 -5.13 -8.20 -0.21
CA SER A 698 -4.77 -7.35 0.93
C SER A 698 -4.02 -8.05 2.09
N SER A 699 -3.88 -9.37 2.05
CA SER A 699 -3.23 -10.16 3.11
C SER A 699 -2.24 -11.20 2.60
N LYS A 700 -2.16 -11.44 1.28
CA LYS A 700 -1.29 -12.47 0.70
C LYS A 700 -0.30 -11.88 -0.29
N TRP A 701 0.99 -12.12 -0.03
CA TRP A 701 2.12 -11.76 -0.87
C TRP A 701 2.75 -13.03 -1.42
N GLU A 702 3.16 -13.01 -2.68
CA GLU A 702 3.88 -14.11 -3.32
C GLU A 702 5.20 -13.63 -3.90
N LEU A 703 6.21 -14.49 -3.84
CA LEU A 703 7.52 -14.24 -4.40
C LEU A 703 7.48 -14.25 -5.92
N ILE A 704 8.25 -13.37 -6.56
CA ILE A 704 8.45 -13.36 -8.00
C ILE A 704 9.85 -13.89 -8.29
N ASP A 705 9.97 -15.16 -8.68
CA ASP A 705 11.25 -15.86 -8.87
C ASP A 705 12.22 -15.14 -9.79
N SER A 706 11.76 -14.58 -10.89
CA SER A 706 12.61 -13.85 -11.82
C SER A 706 13.23 -12.59 -11.22
N LYS A 707 12.48 -11.89 -10.37
CA LYS A 707 12.97 -10.72 -9.64
C LYS A 707 13.95 -11.11 -8.55
N LEU A 708 13.66 -12.20 -7.82
CA LEU A 708 14.56 -12.70 -6.79
C LEU A 708 15.93 -13.04 -7.41
N LYS A 709 15.96 -13.91 -8.42
CA LYS A 709 17.21 -14.37 -9.05
C LYS A 709 18.06 -13.24 -9.65
N SER A 710 17.44 -12.16 -10.11
CA SER A 710 18.15 -11.00 -10.66
C SER A 710 18.56 -9.95 -9.63
N SER A 711 18.14 -10.09 -8.35
CA SER A 711 18.37 -9.11 -7.31
C SER A 711 19.77 -9.18 -6.68
N ASP A 712 20.26 -8.03 -6.19
CA ASP A 712 21.47 -7.99 -5.35
C ASP A 712 21.28 -8.75 -4.04
N TYR A 713 20.07 -8.71 -3.49
CA TYR A 713 19.68 -9.46 -2.32
C TYR A 713 19.98 -10.95 -2.47
N PHE A 714 19.47 -11.58 -3.52
CA PHE A 714 19.69 -13.01 -3.77
C PHE A 714 21.14 -13.33 -4.11
N ARG A 715 21.77 -12.57 -5.02
CA ARG A 715 23.17 -12.81 -5.43
C ARG A 715 24.14 -12.75 -4.24
N ASN A 716 23.99 -11.75 -3.38
CA ASN A 716 24.88 -11.60 -2.24
C ASN A 716 24.61 -12.65 -1.15
N PHE A 717 23.34 -13.02 -0.92
CA PHE A 717 23.04 -14.10 0.04
C PHE A 717 23.52 -15.46 -0.48
N SER A 718 23.36 -15.75 -1.78
CA SER A 718 23.93 -16.96 -2.39
C SER A 718 25.45 -16.99 -2.23
N ARG A 719 26.15 -15.90 -2.60
CA ARG A 719 27.62 -15.81 -2.41
C ARG A 719 28.02 -16.00 -0.95
N PHE A 720 27.28 -15.46 0.00
CA PHE A 720 27.54 -15.64 1.42
C PHE A 720 27.39 -17.11 1.84
N LEU A 721 26.25 -17.74 1.50
CA LEU A 721 25.96 -19.11 1.88
C LEU A 721 26.83 -20.14 1.18
N GLU A 722 27.34 -19.83 -0.02
CA GLU A 722 28.20 -20.68 -0.84
C GLU A 722 29.72 -20.41 -0.62
N SER A 723 30.08 -19.45 0.25
CA SER A 723 31.46 -19.05 0.50
C SER A 723 32.29 -20.18 1.10
N GLU A 724 33.38 -20.58 0.41
CA GLU A 724 34.33 -21.57 0.91
C GLU A 724 34.95 -21.13 2.24
N GLU A 725 35.32 -19.85 2.35
CA GLU A 725 35.89 -19.28 3.60
C GLU A 725 34.90 -19.40 4.78
N LEU A 726 33.60 -19.18 4.55
CA LEU A 726 32.56 -19.42 5.55
C LEU A 726 32.50 -20.89 5.94
N HIS A 727 32.53 -21.79 4.97
CA HIS A 727 32.44 -23.24 5.22
C HIS A 727 33.65 -23.74 6.04
N GLU A 728 34.87 -23.33 5.69
CA GLU A 728 36.07 -23.63 6.44
C GLU A 728 36.02 -23.08 7.85
N LEU A 729 35.52 -21.84 8.03
CA LEU A 729 35.36 -21.23 9.35
C LEU A 729 34.39 -22.02 10.22
N LEU A 730 33.23 -22.41 9.65
CA LEU A 730 32.21 -23.17 10.36
C LEU A 730 32.73 -24.57 10.78
N GLU A 731 33.52 -25.21 9.93
CA GLU A 731 34.15 -26.48 10.21
C GLU A 731 35.21 -26.38 11.30
N LYS A 732 36.11 -25.41 11.19
CA LYS A 732 37.19 -25.13 12.14
C LYS A 732 36.66 -24.79 13.55
N THR A 733 35.51 -24.13 13.64
CA THR A 733 34.89 -23.69 14.91
C THR A 733 33.82 -24.67 15.42
N ASP A 734 33.63 -25.79 14.75
CA ASP A 734 32.57 -26.77 15.02
C ASP A 734 31.18 -26.09 15.15
N THR A 735 30.87 -25.19 14.23
CA THR A 735 29.68 -24.34 14.29
C THR A 735 28.75 -24.66 13.11
N TYR A 736 27.45 -24.57 13.33
CA TYR A 736 26.43 -24.65 12.27
C TYR A 736 25.85 -23.26 12.02
N LEU A 737 25.53 -22.97 10.76
CA LEU A 737 24.76 -21.80 10.34
C LEU A 737 23.34 -22.23 9.95
N ASP A 738 22.37 -21.84 10.72
CA ASP A 738 20.96 -22.06 10.43
C ASP A 738 20.40 -20.87 9.65
N VAL A 739 19.83 -21.16 8.50
CA VAL A 739 19.21 -20.16 7.62
C VAL A 739 17.69 -20.21 7.77
N LYS A 740 17.09 -19.18 8.36
CA LYS A 740 15.65 -19.06 8.55
C LYS A 740 15.10 -18.01 7.57
N LEU A 741 14.55 -18.45 6.46
CA LEU A 741 13.89 -17.55 5.53
C LEU A 741 12.54 -17.06 6.10
N HIS A 742 12.20 -15.82 5.77
CA HIS A 742 10.88 -15.28 6.11
C HIS A 742 9.78 -16.08 5.39
N PRO A 743 8.62 -16.36 6.00
CA PRO A 743 7.56 -17.19 5.40
C PRO A 743 7.14 -16.78 3.97
N ILE A 744 7.19 -15.50 3.64
CA ILE A 744 6.85 -14.98 2.29
C ILE A 744 7.86 -15.45 1.22
N ILE A 745 9.11 -15.72 1.60
CA ILE A 745 10.19 -16.15 0.70
C ILE A 745 10.68 -17.57 1.01
N ALA A 746 9.95 -18.33 1.81
CA ALA A 746 10.35 -19.69 2.19
C ALA A 746 10.45 -20.63 0.98
N ASP A 747 9.62 -20.46 -0.02
CA ASP A 747 9.65 -21.24 -1.28
C ASP A 747 10.96 -21.03 -2.08
N ALA A 748 11.76 -20.03 -1.75
CA ALA A 748 13.07 -19.78 -2.34
C ALA A 748 14.17 -20.72 -1.80
N GLU A 749 13.89 -21.55 -0.81
CA GLU A 749 14.88 -22.46 -0.20
C GLU A 749 15.64 -23.27 -1.24
N GLY A 750 14.94 -23.89 -2.18
CA GLY A 750 15.53 -24.71 -3.25
C GLY A 750 16.34 -23.94 -4.31
N LEU A 751 16.41 -22.61 -4.23
CA LEU A 751 17.18 -21.79 -5.16
C LEU A 751 18.64 -21.57 -4.74
N PHE A 752 18.99 -21.85 -3.46
CA PHE A 752 20.35 -21.72 -2.94
C PHE A 752 21.12 -23.04 -3.13
N ASP A 753 22.29 -22.97 -3.76
CA ASP A 753 23.17 -24.14 -3.97
C ASP A 753 24.09 -24.34 -2.74
N ILE A 754 23.50 -24.77 -1.63
CA ILE A 754 24.23 -24.98 -0.37
C ILE A 754 24.95 -26.32 -0.40
N LYS A 755 26.29 -26.27 -0.40
CA LYS A 755 27.17 -27.45 -0.48
C LYS A 755 27.66 -27.94 0.88
N SER A 756 27.74 -27.05 1.87
CA SER A 756 28.24 -27.41 3.19
C SER A 756 27.17 -28.05 4.09
N PRO A 757 27.45 -29.19 4.72
CA PRO A 757 26.53 -29.78 5.69
C PRO A 757 26.43 -28.95 6.98
N ARG A 758 27.26 -27.94 7.15
CA ARG A 758 27.23 -27.00 8.29
C ARG A 758 26.27 -25.83 8.06
N VAL A 759 25.77 -25.61 6.85
CA VAL A 759 24.75 -24.63 6.52
C VAL A 759 23.44 -25.35 6.36
N VAL A 760 22.47 -25.07 7.24
CA VAL A 760 21.22 -25.85 7.35
C VAL A 760 20.04 -24.92 7.22
N MET A 761 19.07 -25.31 6.38
CA MET A 761 17.80 -24.57 6.32
C MET A 761 16.98 -24.86 7.58
N ALA A 762 16.71 -23.83 8.35
CA ALA A 762 15.93 -23.95 9.59
C ALA A 762 14.43 -23.99 9.29
N GLY A 763 13.70 -24.79 10.07
CA GLY A 763 12.24 -24.81 10.01
C GLY A 763 11.59 -23.47 10.43
N ALA A 764 10.27 -23.42 10.34
CA ALA A 764 9.50 -22.24 10.72
C ALA A 764 9.72 -21.81 12.18
N HIS A 765 9.90 -22.75 13.08
CA HIS A 765 10.13 -22.50 14.50
C HIS A 765 11.61 -22.67 14.85
N VAL A 766 12.17 -21.69 15.58
CA VAL A 766 13.54 -21.70 16.09
C VAL A 766 13.52 -21.25 17.56
N ASP A 767 14.27 -21.96 18.40
CA ASP A 767 14.50 -21.56 19.78
C ASP A 767 15.72 -20.63 19.82
N ILE A 768 15.49 -19.34 20.04
CA ILE A 768 16.53 -18.30 19.98
C ILE A 768 17.66 -18.51 20.98
N GLU A 769 17.37 -19.15 22.10
CA GLU A 769 18.34 -19.43 23.16
C GLU A 769 19.41 -20.44 22.73
N ASP A 770 19.13 -21.24 21.71
CA ASP A 770 20.06 -22.22 21.15
C ASP A 770 21.20 -21.57 20.33
N TYR A 771 21.07 -20.30 19.96
CA TYR A 771 22.02 -19.64 19.08
C TYR A 771 23.00 -18.74 19.82
N LYS A 772 24.27 -18.86 19.48
CA LYS A 772 25.34 -18.04 20.04
C LYS A 772 25.57 -16.69 19.32
N MET A 773 25.01 -16.52 18.11
CA MET A 773 25.11 -15.31 17.32
C MET A 773 23.90 -15.19 16.39
N PHE A 774 23.51 -13.97 16.09
CA PHE A 774 22.44 -13.64 15.14
C PHE A 774 22.92 -12.78 13.99
N ILE A 775 22.58 -13.18 12.77
CA ILE A 775 22.84 -12.41 11.54
C ILE A 775 21.50 -12.04 10.95
N THR A 776 21.28 -10.77 10.69
CA THR A 776 20.01 -10.28 10.17
C THR A 776 20.20 -8.97 9.40
N ASP A 777 19.09 -8.40 8.95
CA ASP A 777 19.04 -7.10 8.30
C ASP A 777 18.13 -6.11 9.07
N PHE A 778 16.85 -6.12 8.81
CA PHE A 778 15.85 -5.20 9.40
C PHE A 778 14.91 -5.89 10.40
N SER A 779 15.18 -7.15 10.73
CA SER A 779 14.29 -7.94 11.57
C SER A 779 14.23 -7.43 13.01
N SER A 780 13.02 -7.33 13.56
CA SER A 780 12.80 -7.06 14.99
C SER A 780 13.28 -8.18 15.91
N PHE A 781 13.56 -9.36 15.38
CA PHE A 781 14.15 -10.47 16.12
C PHE A 781 15.50 -10.13 16.77
N VAL A 782 16.17 -9.09 16.27
CA VAL A 782 17.40 -8.55 16.84
C VAL A 782 17.24 -8.15 18.33
N PHE A 783 16.06 -7.69 18.71
CA PHE A 783 15.84 -7.30 20.10
C PHE A 783 15.82 -8.51 21.04
N ASP A 784 15.30 -9.65 20.61
CA ASP A 784 15.32 -10.86 21.43
C ASP A 784 16.76 -11.35 21.66
N PHE A 785 17.61 -11.26 20.63
CA PHE A 785 19.06 -11.56 20.79
C PHE A 785 19.80 -10.50 21.61
N ALA A 786 19.42 -9.24 21.52
CA ALA A 786 19.95 -8.20 22.40
C ALA A 786 19.53 -8.43 23.86
N TYR A 787 18.32 -8.91 24.12
CA TYR A 787 17.88 -9.31 25.45
C TYR A 787 18.69 -10.48 26.02
N LEU A 788 19.07 -11.47 25.19
CA LEU A 788 19.97 -12.56 25.54
C LEU A 788 21.45 -12.12 25.67
N CYS A 789 21.77 -10.87 25.33
CA CYS A 789 23.15 -10.38 25.24
C CYS A 789 24.03 -11.22 24.30
N ARG A 790 23.46 -11.61 23.12
CA ARG A 790 24.17 -12.38 22.09
C ARG A 790 24.68 -11.46 20.96
N PRO A 791 25.86 -11.74 20.38
CA PRO A 791 26.39 -10.96 19.25
C PRO A 791 25.40 -10.88 18.09
N VAL A 792 25.26 -9.70 17.54
CA VAL A 792 24.43 -9.40 16.35
C VAL A 792 25.31 -8.91 15.22
N LEU A 793 25.03 -9.34 14.00
CA LEU A 793 25.60 -8.80 12.77
C LEU A 793 24.48 -8.34 11.85
N TYR A 794 24.50 -7.09 11.46
CA TYR A 794 23.60 -6.58 10.43
C TYR A 794 24.22 -6.76 9.06
N PHE A 795 23.69 -7.72 8.30
CA PHE A 795 24.09 -7.98 6.91
C PHE A 795 23.01 -7.48 5.95
N VAL A 796 23.23 -6.31 5.36
CA VAL A 796 22.24 -5.58 4.56
C VAL A 796 22.79 -5.39 3.15
N SER A 797 22.74 -6.44 2.34
CA SER A 797 23.35 -6.48 1.01
C SER A 797 22.69 -5.58 -0.04
N ASP A 798 21.46 -5.16 0.21
CA ASP A 798 20.65 -4.28 -0.64
C ASP A 798 20.33 -2.94 0.05
N TYR A 799 21.26 -2.43 0.86
CA TYR A 799 21.05 -1.19 1.61
C TYR A 799 20.79 0.04 0.71
N GLY A 800 21.35 0.03 -0.51
CA GLY A 800 21.05 1.03 -1.53
C GLY A 800 19.56 1.04 -1.91
N GLN A 801 18.98 -0.13 -2.13
CA GLN A 801 17.56 -0.30 -2.45
C GLN A 801 16.65 0.10 -1.27
N PHE A 802 17.07 -0.21 -0.03
CA PHE A 802 16.38 0.26 1.16
C PHE A 802 16.36 1.79 1.24
N LYS A 803 17.51 2.44 1.07
CA LYS A 803 17.60 3.91 1.05
C LYS A 803 16.79 4.53 -0.09
N ALA A 804 16.69 3.84 -1.21
CA ALA A 804 15.87 4.24 -2.33
C ALA A 804 14.35 4.02 -2.11
N GLY A 805 13.94 3.53 -0.94
CA GLY A 805 12.55 3.33 -0.60
C GLY A 805 11.85 2.19 -1.35
N MET A 806 12.62 1.22 -1.86
CA MET A 806 12.07 0.07 -2.59
C MET A 806 11.42 -0.97 -1.67
N ASN A 807 11.60 -0.86 -0.37
CA ASN A 807 10.97 -1.73 0.61
C ASN A 807 9.68 -1.12 1.19
N HIS A 808 8.93 -1.87 2.00
CA HIS A 808 7.70 -1.38 2.63
C HIS A 808 7.97 -0.42 3.81
N TYR A 809 9.14 -0.47 4.42
CA TYR A 809 9.63 0.54 5.36
C TYR A 809 10.83 1.28 4.76
N ARG A 810 10.99 2.55 5.13
CA ARG A 810 11.90 3.49 4.48
C ARG A 810 12.90 4.10 5.45
N GLU A 811 12.59 4.04 6.73
CA GLU A 811 13.37 4.60 7.82
C GLU A 811 13.50 3.57 8.94
N LEU A 812 14.50 3.74 9.76
CA LEU A 812 14.70 2.95 10.97
C LEU A 812 14.35 3.80 12.19
N ASP A 813 13.54 3.23 13.08
CA ASP A 813 13.31 3.82 14.40
C ASP A 813 14.59 3.73 15.26
N LEU A 814 15.32 2.60 15.17
CA LEU A 814 16.63 2.44 15.75
C LEU A 814 17.70 2.41 14.64
N PRO A 815 18.44 3.50 14.39
CA PRO A 815 19.51 3.52 13.38
C PRO A 815 20.63 2.52 13.69
N PHE A 816 21.29 1.96 12.68
CA PHE A 816 22.37 0.97 12.85
C PHE A 816 23.52 1.49 13.71
N GLU A 817 23.82 2.79 13.66
CA GLU A 817 24.85 3.42 14.48
C GLU A 817 24.58 3.34 16.00
N LYS A 818 23.30 3.18 16.36
CA LYS A 818 22.82 3.03 17.75
C LYS A 818 22.43 1.60 18.09
N ALA A 819 22.45 0.70 17.12
CA ALA A 819 21.99 -0.67 17.25
C ALA A 819 23.06 -1.60 17.90
N PHE A 820 22.85 -2.90 17.89
CA PHE A 820 23.48 -3.88 18.76
C PHE A 820 24.62 -4.67 18.10
N GLY A 821 25.04 -4.26 16.92
CA GLY A 821 26.11 -4.93 16.18
C GLY A 821 26.62 -4.11 14.99
N PRO A 822 27.71 -4.55 14.34
CA PRO A 822 28.22 -3.90 13.15
C PRO A 822 27.31 -4.10 11.94
N LEU A 823 27.31 -3.11 11.02
CA LEU A 823 26.66 -3.17 9.72
C LEU A 823 27.70 -3.59 8.67
N VAL A 824 27.37 -4.59 7.85
CA VAL A 824 28.12 -4.99 6.66
C VAL A 824 27.19 -5.03 5.45
N LEU A 825 27.75 -4.73 4.26
CA LEU A 825 26.97 -4.58 3.03
C LEU A 825 27.32 -5.65 1.97
N ASP A 826 28.34 -6.46 2.23
CA ASP A 826 28.82 -7.46 1.30
C ASP A 826 29.13 -8.80 2.00
N PRO A 827 29.15 -9.93 1.25
CA PRO A 827 29.38 -11.25 1.79
C PRO A 827 30.73 -11.43 2.50
N ASP A 828 31.80 -10.87 1.93
CA ASP A 828 33.16 -11.05 2.43
C ASP A 828 33.29 -10.35 3.79
N GLY A 829 32.74 -9.15 3.93
CA GLY A 829 32.64 -8.44 5.21
C GLY A 829 31.83 -9.20 6.26
N ALA A 830 30.77 -9.93 5.85
CA ALA A 830 29.99 -10.74 6.78
C ALA A 830 30.81 -11.92 7.30
N VAL A 831 31.55 -12.63 6.44
CA VAL A 831 32.44 -13.75 6.84
C VAL A 831 33.54 -13.25 7.78
N GLU A 832 34.19 -12.12 7.48
CA GLU A 832 35.22 -11.53 8.34
C GLU A 832 34.70 -11.18 9.74
N LYS A 833 33.46 -10.67 9.84
CA LYS A 833 32.85 -10.36 11.14
C LYS A 833 32.48 -11.62 11.93
N ILE A 834 32.04 -12.68 11.28
CA ILE A 834 31.81 -13.98 11.92
C ILE A 834 33.13 -14.56 12.45
N LYS A 835 34.20 -14.44 11.67
CA LYS A 835 35.54 -14.88 12.08
C LYS A 835 36.01 -14.13 13.33
N LYS A 836 35.88 -12.81 13.36
CA LYS A 836 36.20 -12.01 14.57
C LYS A 836 35.36 -12.39 15.77
N ALA A 837 34.05 -12.65 15.58
CA ALA A 837 33.18 -13.12 16.64
C ALA A 837 33.66 -14.49 17.17
N ALA A 838 34.07 -15.41 16.30
CA ALA A 838 34.60 -16.71 16.69
C ALA A 838 35.93 -16.59 17.46
N GLU A 839 36.84 -15.71 17.04
CA GLU A 839 38.08 -15.41 17.75
C GLU A 839 37.85 -14.83 19.16
N ASN A 840 36.73 -14.10 19.34
CA ASN A 840 36.28 -13.56 20.64
C ASN A 840 35.35 -14.50 21.42
N GLY A 841 35.29 -15.79 21.06
CA GLY A 841 34.42 -16.77 21.73
C GLY A 841 32.94 -16.53 21.57
N PHE A 842 32.53 -15.74 20.59
CA PHE A 842 31.15 -15.28 20.34
C PHE A 842 30.56 -14.44 21.50
N ASP A 843 31.42 -13.70 22.20
CA ASP A 843 30.96 -12.64 23.08
C ASP A 843 30.72 -11.35 22.28
N PRO A 844 29.69 -10.53 22.61
CA PRO A 844 29.50 -9.26 21.94
C PRO A 844 30.67 -8.29 22.24
N GLU A 845 31.05 -7.47 21.27
CA GLU A 845 32.03 -6.40 21.50
C GLU A 845 31.57 -5.49 22.65
N PRO A 846 32.48 -4.95 23.50
CA PRO A 846 32.12 -4.19 24.71
C PRO A 846 31.09 -3.08 24.48
N ILE A 847 31.22 -2.36 23.37
CA ILE A 847 30.28 -1.28 23.02
C ILE A 847 28.84 -1.78 22.79
N TYR A 848 28.70 -2.95 22.14
CA TYR A 848 27.40 -3.54 21.89
C TYR A 848 26.84 -4.23 23.14
N ALA A 849 27.70 -4.88 23.91
CA ALA A 849 27.31 -5.48 25.19
C ALA A 849 26.74 -4.42 26.17
N GLU A 850 27.38 -3.25 26.23
CA GLU A 850 26.89 -2.14 27.04
C GLU A 850 25.54 -1.61 26.56
N ARG A 851 25.38 -1.45 25.23
CA ARG A 851 24.08 -1.05 24.64
C ARG A 851 22.97 -2.05 24.97
N MET A 852 23.22 -3.35 24.80
CA MET A 852 22.24 -4.40 25.08
C MET A 852 21.83 -4.41 26.55
N LYS A 853 22.81 -4.31 27.46
CA LYS A 853 22.58 -4.31 28.92
C LYS A 853 21.71 -3.14 29.37
N ASN A 854 21.88 -1.98 28.77
CA ASN A 854 21.20 -0.74 29.16
C ASN A 854 19.94 -0.44 28.33
N PHE A 855 19.55 -1.33 27.43
CA PHE A 855 18.47 -1.05 26.50
C PHE A 855 17.09 -1.23 27.14
N TYR A 856 16.91 -2.27 27.95
CA TYR A 856 15.60 -2.67 28.50
C TYR A 856 15.34 -2.05 29.87
N TYR A 857 14.04 -1.92 30.20
CA TYR A 857 13.63 -1.83 31.60
C TYR A 857 14.04 -3.12 32.35
N PRO A 858 14.04 -3.14 33.69
CA PRO A 858 14.07 -4.40 34.42
C PRO A 858 12.85 -5.24 34.03
N LEU A 859 13.06 -6.31 33.24
CA LEU A 859 12.00 -7.19 32.77
C LEU A 859 11.94 -8.44 33.64
N GLU A 860 11.03 -8.44 34.62
CA GLU A 860 10.77 -9.55 35.49
C GLU A 860 9.28 -9.71 35.71
N ASN A 861 8.74 -10.94 35.50
CA ASN A 861 7.31 -11.23 35.58
C ASN A 861 6.44 -10.27 34.74
N CYS A 862 6.83 -10.07 33.50
CA CYS A 862 6.19 -9.11 32.59
C CYS A 862 4.67 -9.34 32.41
N ALA A 863 4.28 -10.61 32.26
CA ALA A 863 2.87 -10.98 32.13
C ALA A 863 2.06 -10.66 33.40
N GLU A 864 2.61 -10.96 34.58
CA GLU A 864 1.97 -10.69 35.86
C GLU A 864 1.92 -9.18 36.14
N ALA A 865 2.97 -8.44 35.79
CA ALA A 865 3.00 -6.99 35.90
C ALA A 865 1.89 -6.33 35.04
N LEU A 866 1.70 -6.82 33.84
CA LEU A 866 0.61 -6.34 32.95
C LEU A 866 -0.76 -6.74 33.51
N TYR A 867 -0.94 -7.94 34.02
CA TYR A 867 -2.17 -8.36 34.70
C TYR A 867 -2.53 -7.42 35.85
N ASN A 868 -1.58 -7.10 36.71
CA ASN A 868 -1.78 -6.21 37.87
C ASN A 868 -2.14 -4.79 37.42
N GLU A 869 -1.49 -4.27 36.39
CA GLU A 869 -1.81 -2.97 35.79
C GLU A 869 -3.27 -2.95 35.28
N VAL A 870 -3.64 -3.92 34.45
CA VAL A 870 -4.98 -4.00 33.85
C VAL A 870 -6.07 -4.25 34.88
N SER A 871 -5.81 -5.07 35.88
CA SER A 871 -6.76 -5.38 36.96
C SER A 871 -7.06 -4.19 37.85
N SER A 872 -6.13 -3.21 37.92
CA SER A 872 -6.30 -1.96 38.64
C SER A 872 -7.22 -0.96 37.97
N TRP A 873 -7.56 -1.17 36.69
CA TRP A 873 -8.37 -0.20 35.93
C TRP A 873 -9.84 -0.22 36.38
N ASP A 874 -10.37 0.94 36.77
CA ASP A 874 -11.78 1.10 37.01
C ASP A 874 -12.56 1.06 35.68
N TYR A 875 -13.47 0.11 35.56
CA TYR A 875 -14.39 -0.02 34.45
C TYR A 875 -15.82 0.29 34.91
N LEU A 876 -16.38 1.35 34.43
CA LEU A 876 -17.80 1.66 34.54
C LEU A 876 -18.57 1.07 33.37
#